data_29205c0459aa900c0146d8aa8257af00
#
_entry.id   29205c0459aa900c0146d8aa8257af00
#
_cell.length_a   1.000
_cell.length_b   1.000
_cell.length_c   1.000
_cell.angle_alpha   90.00
_cell.angle_beta   90.00
_cell.angle_gamma   90.00
#
_symmetry.space_group_name_H-M   'P 1'
#
loop_
_entity.id
_entity.type
_entity.pdbx_description
1 polymer ?
#
loop_
_entity_poly.entity_id
_entity_poly.type
_entity_poly.pdbx_seq_one_letter_code
_entity_poly.pdbx_strand_id
1 'polypeptide(L)'
;MPPVNNSLRPSASALKTNLRRYAVSAALFVCFAATAEVFTFEDGGAGWKIPPAYSTVRGEGRNGSSALVYENADPALPYAYPSCEIQLRTGVVYRVSGWVRTEGLEPGRHKGAQLAVMCRDADGRSVAEWYSPGTEGTADWRRIDFVTRPIPPTAVKCLLLAYCTPQALGRACFDDIQVAPYEDPAVGMLFSSAYRNTAASGKISFGAALAVPERYSPEETTGVFSYVGADGARREAPVAPTARDRAFLTLDAAQLKEGDSEVRFELFAPDGTSLGTSSLAFHRPAKMPKRRVWIDEHHRTIVDGEPFFPLGMYSSVWMRRDDYVKGPFNTIASYLPLDAVEMDYFHTNGIKVIYSVKDMHAGMPERSSSTITDEATASAYVEATVAAFRSHPALLAWYVNDESTIERFDALRTRQALLERIDPDHPTWAVLYQYDMMRAMAPTFDILGADIYPVPTSPLSDVTAGARRASDAMLGLRPMWHVPQAFDWGLFRDDRPGAQPYRMPTAGEMRSMCWQYIAAGANGLVFYGFSTIQMPRRKDGTPFSFDKAWADTCAVAGEIRKYIPVLLSAEEPPAVAGAPERWGVRLWRKDGEVWLLAVNAQDIAATAELTLSEDFSTVTPAFGPAAEKTGPGQIKLSLSPNEPAMYRIMPAATP
;
A
#
# COMPACT_ATOMS: atom_id res chain seq x y z
N MET A 1 -20.71 3.60 5.00
CA MET A 1 -19.78 3.59 3.85
C MET A 1 -20.60 3.64 2.59
N PRO A 2 -20.37 4.55 1.64
CA PRO A 2 -21.03 4.49 0.35
C PRO A 2 -20.57 3.21 -0.38
N PRO A 3 -21.39 2.62 -1.25
CA PRO A 3 -21.04 1.39 -1.93
C PRO A 3 -19.91 1.63 -2.92
N VAL A 4 -18.74 1.11 -2.63
CA VAL A 4 -17.69 0.97 -3.65
C VAL A 4 -18.19 -0.06 -4.66
N ASN A 5 -18.42 0.40 -5.89
CA ASN A 5 -18.86 -0.42 -7.00
C ASN A 5 -17.65 -1.25 -7.50
N ASN A 6 -17.41 -2.40 -6.86
CA ASN A 6 -16.40 -3.37 -7.28
C ASN A 6 -17.02 -4.34 -8.30
N SER A 7 -17.39 -3.85 -9.46
CA SER A 7 -17.58 -4.69 -10.65
C SER A 7 -16.29 -4.62 -11.46
N LEU A 8 -15.55 -5.68 -11.47
CA LEU A 8 -14.44 -6.09 -12.35
C LEU A 8 -13.20 -6.51 -11.53
N ARG A 9 -13.30 -7.71 -10.94
CA ARG A 9 -12.10 -8.52 -10.74
C ARG A 9 -12.13 -9.63 -11.79
N PRO A 10 -11.13 -9.74 -12.67
CA PRO A 10 -10.97 -10.96 -13.48
C PRO A 10 -10.53 -12.10 -12.57
N SER A 11 -11.23 -13.23 -12.66
CA SER A 11 -10.83 -14.50 -12.04
C SER A 11 -9.48 -14.94 -12.60
N ALA A 12 -8.52 -15.19 -11.71
CA ALA A 12 -7.28 -15.86 -12.05
C ALA A 12 -7.57 -17.33 -12.32
N SER A 13 -7.81 -17.70 -13.58
CA SER A 13 -7.69 -19.09 -14.02
C SER A 13 -7.17 -19.14 -15.45
N ALA A 14 -6.12 -19.97 -15.62
CA ALA A 14 -5.54 -20.46 -16.86
C ALA A 14 -4.39 -19.64 -17.48
N LEU A 15 -3.18 -19.90 -16.99
CA LEU A 15 -2.00 -19.97 -17.86
C LEU A 15 -1.43 -21.39 -17.77
N LYS A 16 -1.89 -22.27 -18.66
CA LYS A 16 -1.18 -23.52 -18.97
C LYS A 16 -0.23 -23.28 -20.14
N THR A 17 1.03 -23.46 -19.85
CA THR A 17 2.19 -23.57 -20.72
C THR A 17 1.91 -24.41 -21.98
N ASN A 18 2.13 -23.85 -23.15
CA ASN A 18 2.43 -24.62 -24.36
C ASN A 18 3.63 -23.99 -25.08
N LEU A 19 4.79 -24.57 -24.87
CA LEU A 19 5.97 -24.35 -25.69
C LEU A 19 5.72 -24.99 -27.06
N ARG A 20 5.51 -24.21 -28.09
CA ARG A 20 5.72 -24.62 -29.50
C ARG A 20 6.70 -23.64 -30.15
N ARG A 21 7.80 -24.25 -30.62
CA ARG A 21 8.82 -23.63 -31.48
C ARG A 21 8.15 -23.01 -32.69
N TYR A 22 8.39 -21.73 -32.93
CA TYR A 22 8.19 -21.10 -34.24
C TYR A 22 9.48 -20.47 -34.73
N ALA A 23 9.71 -20.70 -36.02
CA ALA A 23 10.86 -20.27 -36.77
C ALA A 23 11.00 -18.74 -36.81
N VAL A 24 12.22 -18.28 -36.67
CA VAL A 24 12.64 -16.88 -36.79
C VAL A 24 12.45 -16.43 -38.23
N SER A 25 11.48 -15.60 -38.49
CA SER A 25 11.45 -14.70 -39.64
C SER A 25 12.01 -13.36 -39.19
N ALA A 26 13.15 -12.97 -39.71
CA ALA A 26 13.72 -11.64 -39.48
C ALA A 26 12.82 -10.58 -40.11
N ALA A 27 11.95 -9.98 -39.30
CA ALA A 27 11.27 -8.75 -39.63
C ALA A 27 12.17 -7.58 -39.18
N LEU A 28 12.53 -6.73 -40.11
CA LEU A 28 13.16 -5.43 -39.82
C LEU A 28 12.26 -4.66 -38.84
N PHE A 29 12.68 -4.55 -37.59
CA PHE A 29 12.11 -3.59 -36.65
C PHE A 29 12.62 -2.20 -37.03
N VAL A 30 11.84 -1.48 -37.82
CA VAL A 30 11.96 -0.03 -37.92
C VAL A 30 11.44 0.52 -36.60
N CYS A 31 12.34 0.95 -35.74
CA CYS A 31 12.05 1.64 -34.48
C CYS A 31 11.46 3.02 -34.82
N PHE A 32 10.15 3.09 -35.07
CA PHE A 32 9.44 4.38 -35.04
C PHE A 32 9.29 4.77 -33.57
N ALA A 33 10.04 5.78 -33.15
CA ALA A 33 9.72 6.48 -31.90
C ALA A 33 8.25 6.92 -32.02
N ALA A 34 7.39 6.42 -31.14
CA ALA A 34 5.99 6.84 -31.11
C ALA A 34 5.98 8.30 -30.67
N THR A 35 5.66 9.21 -31.58
CA THR A 35 5.49 10.62 -31.29
C THR A 35 4.23 10.82 -30.43
N ALA A 36 4.29 11.76 -29.50
CA ALA A 36 3.14 12.15 -28.71
C ALA A 36 2.07 12.74 -29.64
N GLU A 37 0.81 12.34 -29.46
CA GLU A 37 -0.33 13.03 -30.08
C GLU A 37 -0.73 14.21 -29.20
N VAL A 38 -0.93 15.39 -29.79
CA VAL A 38 -1.29 16.63 -29.07
C VAL A 38 -2.53 17.25 -29.70
N PHE A 39 -3.50 17.60 -28.87
CA PHE A 39 -4.77 18.20 -29.27
C PHE A 39 -4.89 19.58 -28.65
N THR A 40 -4.78 20.62 -29.46
CA THR A 40 -4.81 22.05 -29.06
C THR A 40 -6.08 22.77 -29.46
N PHE A 41 -6.97 22.11 -30.22
CA PHE A 41 -8.24 22.61 -30.75
C PHE A 41 -8.12 23.84 -31.68
N GLU A 42 -6.93 24.22 -32.14
CA GLU A 42 -6.70 25.32 -33.07
C GLU A 42 -7.29 25.06 -34.47
N ASP A 43 -7.46 23.79 -34.81
CA ASP A 43 -8.06 23.30 -36.04
C ASP A 43 -9.60 23.14 -35.98
N GLY A 44 -10.22 23.68 -34.90
CA GLY A 44 -11.66 23.56 -34.67
C GLY A 44 -12.07 22.17 -34.16
N GLY A 45 -11.14 21.36 -33.63
CA GLY A 45 -11.39 20.03 -33.11
C GLY A 45 -11.49 18.97 -34.19
N ALA A 46 -10.67 19.05 -35.23
CA ALA A 46 -10.61 18.05 -36.30
C ALA A 46 -10.35 16.64 -35.71
N GLY A 47 -11.11 15.65 -36.16
CA GLY A 47 -11.06 14.28 -35.62
C GLY A 47 -11.91 14.03 -34.37
N TRP A 48 -12.40 15.07 -33.71
CA TRP A 48 -13.29 14.92 -32.56
C TRP A 48 -14.77 14.83 -32.98
N LYS A 49 -15.49 13.95 -32.33
CA LYS A 49 -16.96 13.93 -32.35
C LYS A 49 -17.44 14.82 -31.21
N ILE A 50 -17.90 16.02 -31.52
CA ILE A 50 -18.29 17.05 -30.56
C ILE A 50 -19.82 17.11 -30.45
N PRO A 51 -20.43 16.72 -29.31
CA PRO A 51 -21.88 16.78 -29.10
C PRO A 51 -22.34 18.22 -28.76
N PRO A 52 -23.67 18.53 -28.82
CA PRO A 52 -24.20 19.88 -28.72
C PRO A 52 -23.85 20.69 -27.47
N ALA A 53 -23.58 20.01 -26.32
CA ALA A 53 -23.15 20.70 -25.10
C ALA A 53 -21.71 21.20 -25.16
N TYR A 54 -20.98 20.89 -26.22
CA TYR A 54 -19.58 21.23 -26.41
C TYR A 54 -19.36 21.99 -27.70
N SER A 55 -18.36 22.86 -27.70
CA SER A 55 -17.92 23.60 -28.87
C SER A 55 -16.43 23.90 -28.78
N THR A 56 -15.78 24.14 -29.92
CA THR A 56 -14.44 24.72 -29.92
C THR A 56 -14.55 26.24 -29.97
N VAL A 57 -13.88 26.92 -29.03
CA VAL A 57 -13.98 28.38 -28.90
C VAL A 57 -12.59 29.00 -28.89
N ARG A 58 -12.37 29.94 -29.83
CA ARG A 58 -11.11 30.68 -29.94
C ARG A 58 -10.99 31.71 -28.82
N GLY A 59 -9.79 31.83 -28.25
CA GLY A 59 -9.52 32.77 -27.16
C GLY A 59 -9.83 32.21 -25.77
N GLU A 60 -10.46 31.04 -25.66
CA GLU A 60 -10.85 30.42 -24.42
C GLU A 60 -9.82 29.39 -23.91
N GLY A 61 -8.82 29.06 -24.71
CA GLY A 61 -7.71 28.17 -24.36
C GLY A 61 -6.64 28.84 -23.53
N ARG A 62 -5.61 28.10 -23.19
CA ARG A 62 -4.45 28.61 -22.45
C ARG A 62 -3.73 29.67 -23.29
N ASN A 63 -3.30 30.75 -22.61
CA ASN A 63 -2.60 31.87 -23.29
C ASN A 63 -3.37 32.47 -24.48
N GLY A 64 -4.71 32.37 -24.49
CA GLY A 64 -5.56 32.87 -25.55
C GLY A 64 -5.65 31.98 -26.80
N SER A 65 -5.27 30.72 -26.69
CA SER A 65 -5.48 29.68 -27.71
C SER A 65 -6.96 29.28 -27.85
N SER A 66 -7.26 28.30 -28.67
CA SER A 66 -8.58 27.67 -28.77
C SER A 66 -8.75 26.61 -27.69
N ALA A 67 -9.96 26.36 -27.24
CA ALA A 67 -10.29 25.29 -26.31
C ALA A 67 -11.52 24.50 -26.70
N LEU A 68 -11.63 23.26 -26.25
CA LEU A 68 -12.91 22.55 -26.20
C LEU A 68 -13.67 23.00 -24.97
N VAL A 69 -14.83 23.63 -25.17
CA VAL A 69 -15.65 24.25 -24.12
C VAL A 69 -16.94 23.43 -23.94
N TYR A 70 -17.21 23.06 -22.71
CA TYR A 70 -18.49 22.58 -22.23
C TYR A 70 -19.26 23.70 -21.58
N GLU A 71 -20.55 23.81 -21.89
CA GLU A 71 -21.46 24.74 -21.23
C GLU A 71 -22.85 24.10 -21.11
N ASN A 72 -23.35 23.99 -19.90
CA ASN A 72 -24.67 23.42 -19.64
C ASN A 72 -25.34 24.07 -18.42
N ALA A 73 -26.56 24.54 -18.62
CA ALA A 73 -27.44 25.09 -17.59
C ALA A 73 -28.73 24.24 -17.41
N ASP A 74 -28.91 23.17 -18.21
CA ASP A 74 -30.11 22.34 -18.21
C ASP A 74 -29.79 20.94 -17.64
N PRO A 75 -30.27 20.60 -16.43
CA PRO A 75 -30.05 19.27 -15.84
C PRO A 75 -30.74 18.13 -16.61
N ALA A 76 -31.68 18.45 -17.52
CA ALA A 76 -32.36 17.46 -18.34
C ALA A 76 -31.66 17.20 -19.68
N LEU A 77 -30.56 17.92 -19.99
CA LEU A 77 -29.82 17.72 -21.22
C LEU A 77 -29.31 16.26 -21.32
N PRO A 78 -29.58 15.54 -22.43
CA PRO A 78 -29.08 14.19 -22.61
C PRO A 78 -27.56 14.12 -22.53
N TYR A 79 -27.06 13.17 -21.76
CA TYR A 79 -25.63 12.98 -21.59
C TYR A 79 -24.97 12.55 -22.90
N ALA A 80 -23.98 13.30 -23.31
CA ALA A 80 -23.11 12.99 -24.43
C ALA A 80 -21.70 13.55 -24.15
N TYR A 81 -20.68 12.93 -24.74
CA TYR A 81 -19.28 13.29 -24.50
C TYR A 81 -18.51 13.45 -25.82
N PRO A 82 -17.57 14.40 -25.90
CA PRO A 82 -16.63 14.50 -27.01
C PRO A 82 -15.68 13.34 -27.01
N SER A 83 -15.36 12.82 -28.19
CA SER A 83 -14.40 11.73 -28.32
C SER A 83 -13.59 11.82 -29.60
N CYS A 84 -12.32 11.46 -29.51
CA CYS A 84 -11.40 11.32 -30.63
C CYS A 84 -10.88 9.88 -30.68
N GLU A 85 -10.84 9.26 -31.85
CA GLU A 85 -10.21 7.95 -32.03
C GLU A 85 -8.70 8.12 -32.07
N ILE A 86 -7.99 7.41 -31.21
CA ILE A 86 -6.54 7.48 -31.09
C ILE A 86 -5.90 6.11 -31.35
N GLN A 87 -4.67 6.11 -31.87
CA GLN A 87 -3.94 4.90 -32.20
C GLN A 87 -3.00 4.49 -31.06
N LEU A 88 -3.40 3.50 -30.25
CA LEU A 88 -2.59 2.97 -29.17
C LEU A 88 -2.07 1.58 -29.50
N ARG A 89 -0.81 1.32 -29.20
CA ARG A 89 -0.18 0.02 -29.44
C ARG A 89 -0.45 -0.91 -28.26
N THR A 90 -0.85 -2.13 -28.56
CA THR A 90 -1.01 -3.21 -27.58
C THR A 90 0.25 -3.41 -26.75
N GLY A 91 0.09 -3.64 -25.47
CA GLY A 91 1.18 -3.87 -24.52
C GLY A 91 1.92 -2.60 -24.07
N VAL A 92 1.66 -1.45 -24.72
CA VAL A 92 2.31 -0.17 -24.35
C VAL A 92 1.47 0.56 -23.31
N VAL A 93 2.12 1.19 -22.36
CA VAL A 93 1.55 2.11 -21.37
C VAL A 93 1.60 3.53 -21.93
N TYR A 94 0.57 4.33 -21.67
CA TYR A 94 0.49 5.71 -22.12
C TYR A 94 0.20 6.66 -20.95
N ARG A 95 0.84 7.83 -20.95
CA ARG A 95 0.42 8.96 -20.15
C ARG A 95 -0.52 9.83 -20.98
N VAL A 96 -1.68 10.13 -20.42
CA VAL A 96 -2.64 11.09 -20.95
C VAL A 96 -2.67 12.28 -20.01
N SER A 97 -2.47 13.46 -20.54
CA SER A 97 -2.51 14.69 -19.75
C SER A 97 -3.20 15.79 -20.54
N GLY A 98 -3.72 16.78 -19.84
CA GLY A 98 -4.32 17.96 -20.45
C GLY A 98 -4.56 19.04 -19.41
N TRP A 99 -4.99 20.19 -19.86
CA TRP A 99 -5.33 21.29 -18.99
C TRP A 99 -6.83 21.48 -18.95
N VAL A 100 -7.35 21.79 -17.76
CA VAL A 100 -8.77 22.07 -17.54
C VAL A 100 -8.94 23.33 -16.70
N ARG A 101 -9.91 24.17 -17.07
CA ARG A 101 -10.42 25.31 -16.32
C ARG A 101 -11.91 25.13 -16.12
N THR A 102 -12.44 25.45 -14.95
CA THR A 102 -13.87 25.32 -14.64
C THR A 102 -14.43 26.61 -14.03
N GLU A 103 -15.71 26.89 -14.32
CA GLU A 103 -16.43 28.05 -13.80
C GLU A 103 -17.80 27.57 -13.30
N GLY A 104 -17.99 27.57 -11.96
CA GLY A 104 -19.22 27.13 -11.32
C GLY A 104 -19.65 25.71 -11.70
N LEU A 105 -18.71 24.81 -11.93
CA LEU A 105 -19.04 23.44 -12.37
C LEU A 105 -19.55 22.60 -11.22
N GLU A 106 -20.85 22.32 -11.23
CA GLU A 106 -21.48 21.36 -10.32
C GLU A 106 -21.36 19.95 -10.92
N PRO A 107 -20.77 18.98 -10.22
CA PRO A 107 -20.34 17.72 -10.85
C PRO A 107 -21.46 16.70 -11.15
N GLY A 108 -22.71 16.97 -10.79
CA GLY A 108 -23.80 16.02 -10.95
C GLY A 108 -23.60 14.76 -10.09
N ARG A 109 -23.52 13.59 -10.74
CA ARG A 109 -23.38 12.31 -10.01
C ARG A 109 -21.93 11.89 -9.73
N HIS A 110 -20.94 12.53 -10.35
CA HIS A 110 -19.54 12.13 -10.32
C HIS A 110 -18.60 13.35 -10.29
N LYS A 111 -17.35 13.15 -10.61
CA LYS A 111 -16.19 14.02 -10.37
C LYS A 111 -16.02 15.25 -11.28
N GLY A 112 -17.02 15.71 -12.02
CA GLY A 112 -16.94 16.94 -12.83
C GLY A 112 -16.20 16.75 -14.17
N ALA A 113 -15.27 17.64 -14.49
CA ALA A 113 -14.51 17.65 -15.75
C ALA A 113 -13.32 16.69 -15.70
N GLN A 114 -13.20 15.77 -16.69
CA GLN A 114 -12.21 14.71 -16.73
C GLN A 114 -11.68 14.43 -18.15
N LEU A 115 -10.48 13.81 -18.21
CA LEU A 115 -9.99 13.07 -19.38
C LEU A 115 -10.19 11.57 -19.15
N ALA A 116 -10.44 10.84 -20.24
CA ALA A 116 -10.50 9.38 -20.19
C ALA A 116 -9.96 8.73 -21.47
N VAL A 117 -9.52 7.47 -21.35
CA VAL A 117 -9.29 6.57 -22.49
C VAL A 117 -10.17 5.36 -22.32
N MET A 118 -10.93 5.01 -23.37
CA MET A 118 -11.78 3.83 -23.44
C MET A 118 -11.35 2.94 -24.60
N CYS A 119 -11.00 1.70 -24.31
CA CYS A 119 -10.62 0.70 -25.31
C CYS A 119 -11.73 -0.33 -25.50
N ARG A 120 -12.02 -0.67 -26.76
CA ARG A 120 -13.08 -1.60 -27.16
C ARG A 120 -12.51 -2.75 -27.98
N ASP A 121 -13.12 -3.94 -27.85
CA ASP A 121 -12.84 -5.10 -28.69
C ASP A 121 -13.56 -5.01 -30.05
N ALA A 122 -13.40 -6.06 -30.87
CA ALA A 122 -14.03 -6.17 -32.20
C ALA A 122 -15.55 -6.20 -32.14
N ASP A 123 -16.14 -6.64 -31.01
CA ASP A 123 -17.60 -6.67 -30.81
C ASP A 123 -18.12 -5.32 -30.23
N GLY A 124 -17.23 -4.34 -30.02
CA GLY A 124 -17.58 -3.03 -29.48
C GLY A 124 -17.72 -2.99 -27.94
N ARG A 125 -17.40 -4.10 -27.24
CA ARG A 125 -17.46 -4.16 -25.79
C ARG A 125 -16.25 -3.44 -25.19
N SER A 126 -16.45 -2.75 -24.05
CA SER A 126 -15.34 -2.14 -23.31
C SER A 126 -14.42 -3.22 -22.73
N VAL A 127 -13.12 -3.14 -23.03
CA VAL A 127 -12.08 -4.04 -22.51
C VAL A 127 -11.14 -3.36 -21.55
N ALA A 128 -11.06 -2.02 -21.57
CA ALA A 128 -10.31 -1.23 -20.60
C ALA A 128 -10.78 0.23 -20.62
N GLU A 129 -10.72 0.86 -19.44
CA GLU A 129 -11.05 2.26 -19.24
C GLU A 129 -10.16 2.87 -18.16
N TRP A 130 -9.67 4.08 -18.40
CA TRP A 130 -8.85 4.86 -17.45
C TRP A 130 -9.30 6.29 -17.45
N TYR A 131 -9.25 6.95 -16.28
CA TYR A 131 -9.80 8.27 -16.05
C TYR A 131 -8.81 9.13 -15.26
N SER A 132 -8.76 10.43 -15.59
CA SER A 132 -8.05 11.41 -14.77
C SER A 132 -8.81 11.70 -13.46
N PRO A 133 -8.16 12.34 -12.49
CA PRO A 133 -8.86 13.06 -11.44
C PRO A 133 -9.85 14.05 -12.05
N GLY A 134 -10.97 14.28 -11.35
CA GLY A 134 -11.99 15.24 -11.77
C GLY A 134 -11.70 16.65 -11.28
N THR A 135 -12.26 17.65 -11.96
CA THR A 135 -12.25 19.05 -11.55
C THR A 135 -13.68 19.56 -11.45
N GLU A 136 -13.99 20.24 -10.34
CA GLU A 136 -15.32 20.76 -10.03
C GLU A 136 -15.20 22.18 -9.43
N GLY A 137 -16.33 22.86 -9.28
CA GLY A 137 -16.39 24.23 -8.77
C GLY A 137 -15.83 25.25 -9.77
N THR A 138 -15.16 26.28 -9.25
CA THR A 138 -14.42 27.26 -10.06
C THR A 138 -12.93 27.09 -9.80
N ALA A 139 -12.20 26.74 -10.85
CA ALA A 139 -10.76 26.54 -10.83
C ALA A 139 -10.11 27.12 -12.08
N ASP A 140 -9.01 27.84 -11.88
CA ASP A 140 -8.17 28.31 -12.99
C ASP A 140 -7.47 27.08 -13.66
N TRP A 141 -6.79 27.34 -14.78
CA TRP A 141 -6.10 26.31 -15.56
C TRP A 141 -5.22 25.44 -14.68
N ARG A 142 -5.60 24.17 -14.57
CA ARG A 142 -4.82 23.15 -13.88
C ARG A 142 -4.57 21.97 -14.80
N ARG A 143 -3.40 21.35 -14.64
CA ARG A 143 -3.09 20.13 -15.35
C ARG A 143 -3.76 18.94 -14.67
N ILE A 144 -4.39 18.08 -15.45
CA ILE A 144 -4.88 16.76 -15.04
C ILE A 144 -4.19 15.70 -15.89
N ASP A 145 -3.82 14.58 -15.30
CA ASP A 145 -3.21 13.47 -16.02
C ASP A 145 -3.51 12.11 -15.37
N PHE A 146 -3.29 11.04 -16.14
CA PHE A 146 -3.30 9.66 -15.69
C PHE A 146 -2.38 8.82 -16.57
N VAL A 147 -2.02 7.62 -16.06
CA VAL A 147 -1.26 6.62 -16.78
C VAL A 147 -2.14 5.40 -16.99
N THR A 148 -2.19 4.86 -18.22
CA THR A 148 -2.94 3.64 -18.51
C THR A 148 -2.20 2.44 -17.91
N ARG A 149 -2.86 1.29 -17.82
CA ARG A 149 -2.15 0.01 -17.80
C ARG A 149 -1.75 -0.35 -19.24
N PRO A 150 -0.94 -1.41 -19.47
CA PRO A 150 -0.65 -1.87 -20.83
C PRO A 150 -1.93 -2.09 -21.60
N ILE A 151 -1.99 -1.55 -22.83
CA ILE A 151 -3.18 -1.68 -23.68
C ILE A 151 -3.46 -3.16 -23.93
N PRO A 152 -4.68 -3.64 -23.65
CA PRO A 152 -5.03 -5.06 -23.82
C PRO A 152 -4.87 -5.55 -25.26
N PRO A 153 -4.44 -6.81 -25.47
CA PRO A 153 -4.31 -7.38 -26.83
C PRO A 153 -5.65 -7.52 -27.57
N THR A 154 -6.76 -7.50 -26.85
CA THR A 154 -8.12 -7.53 -27.40
C THR A 154 -8.64 -6.16 -27.83
N ALA A 155 -7.95 -5.07 -27.49
CA ALA A 155 -8.36 -3.73 -27.88
C ALA A 155 -8.10 -3.51 -29.39
N VAL A 156 -9.16 -3.19 -30.13
CA VAL A 156 -9.08 -2.86 -31.57
C VAL A 156 -9.41 -1.41 -31.85
N LYS A 157 -10.01 -0.72 -30.87
CA LYS A 157 -10.40 0.68 -30.97
C LYS A 157 -10.22 1.37 -29.63
N CYS A 158 -9.47 2.49 -29.60
CA CYS A 158 -9.32 3.31 -28.42
C CYS A 158 -9.85 4.73 -28.68
N LEU A 159 -10.56 5.28 -27.71
CA LEU A 159 -11.15 6.62 -27.74
C LEU A 159 -10.57 7.46 -26.61
N LEU A 160 -10.08 8.64 -26.95
CA LEU A 160 -9.76 9.71 -26.00
C LEU A 160 -11.02 10.55 -25.77
N LEU A 161 -11.33 10.86 -24.52
CA LEU A 161 -12.45 11.69 -24.11
C LEU A 161 -11.94 12.89 -23.28
N ALA A 162 -12.56 14.06 -23.51
CA ALA A 162 -12.40 15.23 -22.67
C ALA A 162 -13.81 15.72 -22.32
N TYR A 163 -14.30 15.41 -21.13
CA TYR A 163 -15.74 15.47 -20.88
C TYR A 163 -16.09 15.89 -19.46
N CYS A 164 -17.31 16.38 -19.29
CA CYS A 164 -17.94 16.54 -17.98
C CYS A 164 -18.86 15.37 -17.69
N THR A 165 -18.94 14.96 -16.44
CA THR A 165 -19.75 13.82 -16.00
C THR A 165 -21.25 14.04 -16.17
N PRO A 166 -22.09 12.95 -16.17
CA PRO A 166 -23.53 13.11 -16.36
C PRO A 166 -24.17 14.10 -15.41
N GLN A 167 -25.05 14.94 -15.92
CA GLN A 167 -25.79 15.97 -15.16
C GLN A 167 -24.92 17.08 -14.57
N ALA A 168 -23.67 17.23 -15.01
CA ALA A 168 -22.87 18.37 -14.63
C ALA A 168 -23.50 19.67 -15.15
N LEU A 169 -23.55 20.72 -14.31
CA LEU A 169 -24.00 22.07 -14.67
C LEU A 169 -22.84 23.03 -14.55
N GLY A 170 -22.83 24.08 -15.39
CA GLY A 170 -21.76 25.07 -15.39
C GLY A 170 -20.87 24.96 -16.62
N ARG A 171 -19.60 25.40 -16.49
CA ARG A 171 -18.69 25.52 -17.61
C ARG A 171 -17.34 24.86 -17.34
N ALA A 172 -16.78 24.21 -18.38
CA ALA A 172 -15.43 23.67 -18.36
C ALA A 172 -14.73 23.90 -19.72
N CYS A 173 -13.44 24.23 -19.67
CA CYS A 173 -12.59 24.37 -20.84
C CYS A 173 -11.47 23.33 -20.78
N PHE A 174 -11.20 22.66 -21.90
CA PHE A 174 -10.10 21.68 -22.03
C PHE A 174 -9.15 22.15 -23.14
N ASP A 175 -7.85 22.03 -22.89
CA ASP A 175 -6.82 22.42 -23.85
C ASP A 175 -5.52 21.64 -23.66
N ASP A 176 -4.62 21.69 -24.67
CA ASP A 176 -3.30 21.07 -24.65
C ASP A 176 -3.34 19.59 -24.18
N ILE A 177 -4.27 18.79 -24.74
CA ILE A 177 -4.37 17.37 -24.40
C ILE A 177 -3.25 16.61 -25.11
N GLN A 178 -2.50 15.80 -24.37
CA GLN A 178 -1.39 15.02 -24.87
C GLN A 178 -1.56 13.54 -24.54
N VAL A 179 -1.31 12.66 -25.52
CA VAL A 179 -1.22 11.21 -25.36
C VAL A 179 0.17 10.79 -25.81
N ALA A 180 0.96 10.25 -24.89
CA ALA A 180 2.34 9.84 -25.18
C ALA A 180 2.64 8.47 -24.56
N PRO A 181 3.46 7.61 -25.22
CA PRO A 181 4.00 6.44 -24.56
C PRO A 181 4.68 6.83 -23.25
N TYR A 182 4.47 6.01 -22.24
CA TYR A 182 5.01 6.24 -20.90
C TYR A 182 5.84 5.04 -20.47
N GLU A 183 7.03 5.30 -20.05
CA GLU A 183 7.88 4.35 -19.33
C GLU A 183 8.06 4.89 -17.92
N ASP A 184 7.94 4.04 -16.92
CA ASP A 184 8.26 4.43 -15.55
C ASP A 184 9.72 4.91 -15.49
N PRO A 185 10.02 5.95 -14.69
CA PRO A 185 11.40 6.34 -14.47
C PRO A 185 12.22 5.13 -14.02
N ALA A 186 13.36 4.88 -14.69
CA ALA A 186 14.21 3.73 -14.38
C ALA A 186 14.69 3.73 -12.93
N VAL A 187 14.74 4.90 -12.29
CA VAL A 187 14.99 5.10 -10.86
C VAL A 187 13.81 5.83 -10.26
N GLY A 188 13.13 5.16 -9.36
CA GLY A 188 12.02 5.72 -8.58
C GLY A 188 12.48 6.27 -7.22
N MET A 189 11.68 6.00 -6.19
CA MET A 189 11.92 6.47 -4.83
C MET A 189 13.07 5.73 -4.13
N LEU A 190 13.84 6.44 -3.31
CA LEU A 190 14.77 5.85 -2.35
C LEU A 190 14.09 5.64 -1.00
N PHE A 191 14.51 4.57 -0.33
CA PHE A 191 14.10 4.21 1.04
C PHE A 191 15.33 4.04 1.91
N SER A 192 15.17 4.24 3.21
CA SER A 192 16.13 3.78 4.21
C SER A 192 15.43 2.92 5.27
N SER A 193 16.15 1.98 5.88
CA SER A 193 15.66 1.21 7.03
C SER A 193 15.61 2.03 8.32
N ALA A 194 16.22 3.21 8.33
CA ALA A 194 16.21 4.09 9.49
C ALA A 194 14.88 4.82 9.64
N TYR A 195 14.31 4.79 10.84
CA TYR A 195 13.08 5.49 11.16
C TYR A 195 13.18 6.98 10.85
N ARG A 196 12.27 7.48 9.98
CA ARG A 196 12.29 8.86 9.47
C ARG A 196 13.67 9.28 8.93
N ASN A 197 14.34 8.36 8.26
CA ASN A 197 15.68 8.55 7.68
C ASN A 197 16.70 9.11 8.67
N THR A 198 16.62 8.70 9.94
CA THR A 198 17.47 9.22 11.02
C THR A 198 18.09 8.08 11.82
N ALA A 199 19.43 8.04 11.91
CA ALA A 199 20.14 7.11 12.77
C ALA A 199 21.50 7.67 13.20
N ALA A 200 21.88 7.49 14.47
CA ALA A 200 23.19 7.89 15.00
C ALA A 200 24.26 6.81 14.84
N SER A 201 23.86 5.53 14.88
CA SER A 201 24.73 4.35 14.84
C SER A 201 23.96 3.14 14.30
N GLY A 202 24.68 2.05 14.07
CA GLY A 202 24.11 0.79 13.59
C GLY A 202 24.06 0.68 12.08
N LYS A 203 23.68 -0.51 11.59
CA LYS A 203 23.57 -0.79 10.16
C LYS A 203 22.32 -0.16 9.59
N ILE A 204 22.46 0.53 8.47
CA ILE A 204 21.37 1.13 7.70
C ILE A 204 21.41 0.57 6.28
N SER A 205 20.27 0.11 5.83
CA SER A 205 20.09 -0.27 4.43
C SER A 205 19.39 0.86 3.67
N PHE A 206 19.96 1.28 2.56
CA PHE A 206 19.35 2.16 1.58
C PHE A 206 18.88 1.30 0.40
N GLY A 207 17.65 1.48 -0.04
CA GLY A 207 17.06 0.78 -1.17
C GLY A 207 16.61 1.76 -2.24
N ALA A 208 16.95 1.48 -3.50
CA ALA A 208 16.42 2.18 -4.65
C ALA A 208 15.31 1.35 -5.29
N ALA A 209 14.13 1.92 -5.46
CA ALA A 209 13.09 1.35 -6.29
C ALA A 209 13.42 1.57 -7.76
N LEU A 210 13.42 0.52 -8.55
CA LEU A 210 13.86 0.55 -9.95
C LEU A 210 12.74 0.10 -10.89
N ALA A 211 12.86 0.51 -12.15
CA ALA A 211 12.16 -0.05 -13.30
C ALA A 211 13.22 -0.20 -14.43
N VAL A 212 14.11 -1.19 -14.28
CA VAL A 212 15.15 -1.43 -15.29
C VAL A 212 14.47 -1.74 -16.62
N PRO A 213 14.72 -0.93 -17.69
CA PRO A 213 14.08 -1.12 -18.99
C PRO A 213 14.29 -2.54 -19.53
N GLU A 214 13.28 -3.10 -20.19
CA GLU A 214 13.31 -4.50 -20.67
C GLU A 214 14.47 -4.81 -21.64
N ARG A 215 14.97 -3.79 -22.35
CA ARG A 215 16.13 -3.90 -23.25
C ARG A 215 17.45 -4.21 -22.57
N TYR A 216 17.50 -4.11 -21.22
CA TYR A 216 18.68 -4.47 -20.41
C TYR A 216 18.32 -5.57 -19.41
N SER A 217 19.25 -6.47 -19.13
CA SER A 217 19.16 -7.30 -17.92
C SER A 217 19.63 -6.51 -16.69
N PRO A 218 19.16 -6.82 -15.47
CA PRO A 218 19.67 -6.16 -14.26
C PRO A 218 21.19 -6.23 -14.13
N GLU A 219 21.78 -7.36 -14.49
CA GLU A 219 23.22 -7.65 -14.39
C GLU A 219 24.07 -6.81 -15.37
N GLU A 220 23.48 -6.32 -16.45
CA GLU A 220 24.15 -5.44 -17.42
C GLU A 220 24.14 -3.97 -16.98
N THR A 221 23.33 -3.61 -16.00
CA THR A 221 23.22 -2.24 -15.49
C THR A 221 24.06 -2.06 -14.23
N THR A 222 24.53 -0.84 -14.00
CA THR A 222 25.31 -0.48 -12.80
C THR A 222 24.57 0.59 -12.01
N GLY A 223 24.25 0.31 -10.75
CA GLY A 223 23.78 1.31 -9.80
C GLY A 223 24.94 1.92 -9.04
N VAL A 224 24.87 3.21 -8.75
CA VAL A 224 25.86 3.90 -7.90
C VAL A 224 25.15 4.68 -6.82
N PHE A 225 25.34 4.28 -5.56
CA PHE A 225 24.99 5.12 -4.43
C PHE A 225 26.11 6.14 -4.18
N SER A 226 25.77 7.40 -3.97
CA SER A 226 26.70 8.43 -3.52
C SER A 226 26.20 9.11 -2.26
N TYR A 227 27.11 9.35 -1.31
CA TYR A 227 26.83 9.93 0.00
C TYR A 227 28.02 10.74 0.52
N VAL A 228 27.83 11.54 1.54
CA VAL A 228 28.89 12.27 2.22
C VAL A 228 29.38 11.44 3.40
N GLY A 229 30.67 11.10 3.40
CA GLY A 229 31.33 10.32 4.45
C GLY A 229 31.54 11.13 5.73
N ALA A 230 31.88 10.45 6.85
CA ALA A 230 32.12 11.07 8.16
C ALA A 230 33.24 12.13 8.13
N ASP A 231 34.18 12.01 7.20
CA ASP A 231 35.27 12.97 6.94
C ASP A 231 34.84 14.17 6.06
N GLY A 232 33.57 14.24 5.66
CA GLY A 232 33.02 15.25 4.77
C GLY A 232 33.30 15.01 3.28
N ALA A 233 34.04 13.96 2.92
CA ALA A 233 34.32 13.63 1.52
C ALA A 233 33.11 12.91 0.88
N ARG A 234 32.86 13.21 -0.40
CA ARG A 234 31.89 12.45 -1.21
C ARG A 234 32.43 11.06 -1.47
N ARG A 235 31.59 10.07 -1.28
CA ARG A 235 31.89 8.66 -1.54
C ARG A 235 30.89 8.08 -2.54
N GLU A 236 31.37 7.12 -3.31
CA GLU A 236 30.58 6.37 -4.28
C GLU A 236 30.70 4.88 -3.99
N ALA A 237 29.55 4.18 -4.02
CA ALA A 237 29.46 2.75 -3.82
C ALA A 237 28.71 2.13 -5.01
N PRO A 238 29.43 1.55 -5.97
CA PRO A 238 28.82 0.80 -7.04
C PRO A 238 28.11 -0.44 -6.50
N VAL A 239 26.90 -0.72 -7.01
CA VAL A 239 26.08 -1.88 -6.68
C VAL A 239 25.46 -2.45 -7.95
N ALA A 240 25.31 -3.76 -8.01
CA ALA A 240 24.45 -4.38 -9.03
C ALA A 240 22.99 -4.36 -8.53
N PRO A 241 22.01 -4.07 -9.39
CA PRO A 241 20.62 -4.31 -9.05
C PRO A 241 20.41 -5.78 -8.66
N THR A 242 19.72 -6.02 -7.54
CA THR A 242 19.43 -7.37 -7.08
C THR A 242 18.24 -8.00 -7.80
N ALA A 243 17.43 -7.16 -8.45
CA ALA A 243 16.35 -7.52 -9.34
C ALA A 243 16.00 -6.32 -10.24
N ARG A 244 15.07 -6.49 -11.20
CA ARG A 244 14.62 -5.38 -12.08
C ARG A 244 14.01 -4.21 -11.34
N ASP A 245 13.53 -4.44 -10.13
CA ASP A 245 12.76 -3.47 -9.35
C ASP A 245 13.50 -2.90 -8.15
N ARG A 246 14.76 -3.35 -7.89
CA ARG A 246 15.48 -2.91 -6.68
C ARG A 246 17.00 -3.03 -6.72
N ALA A 247 17.67 -2.11 -5.99
CA ALA A 247 19.08 -2.19 -5.62
C ALA A 247 19.26 -1.75 -4.16
N PHE A 248 20.28 -2.29 -3.49
CA PHE A 248 20.53 -2.00 -2.07
C PHE A 248 21.99 -1.65 -1.78
N LEU A 249 22.18 -0.78 -0.79
CA LEU A 249 23.46 -0.50 -0.14
C LEU A 249 23.26 -0.56 1.37
N THR A 250 24.10 -1.31 2.10
CA THR A 250 24.11 -1.32 3.57
C THR A 250 25.41 -0.68 4.06
N LEU A 251 25.26 0.29 4.98
CA LEU A 251 26.35 1.03 5.60
C LEU A 251 26.18 1.02 7.13
N ASP A 252 27.27 1.24 7.86
CA ASP A 252 27.14 1.69 9.25
C ASP A 252 26.86 3.20 9.26
N ALA A 253 25.90 3.64 10.09
CA ALA A 253 25.56 5.06 10.23
C ALA A 253 26.79 5.93 10.57
N ALA A 254 27.75 5.40 11.32
CA ALA A 254 29.00 6.08 11.66
C ALA A 254 29.85 6.46 10.44
N GLN A 255 29.65 5.81 9.30
CA GLN A 255 30.34 6.14 8.05
C GLN A 255 29.77 7.39 7.35
N LEU A 256 28.57 7.83 7.72
CA LEU A 256 27.91 9.01 7.15
C LEU A 256 28.33 10.27 7.90
N LYS A 257 28.29 11.42 7.22
CA LYS A 257 28.54 12.74 7.80
C LYS A 257 27.51 13.01 8.92
N GLU A 258 27.99 13.59 10.03
CA GLU A 258 27.10 14.08 11.09
C GLU A 258 26.28 15.30 10.61
N GLY A 259 25.02 15.37 11.04
CA GLY A 259 24.04 16.35 10.60
C GLY A 259 23.29 15.91 9.34
N ASP A 260 22.74 16.89 8.65
CA ASP A 260 21.97 16.66 7.42
C ASP A 260 22.89 16.36 6.25
N SER A 261 22.51 15.37 5.45
CA SER A 261 23.18 14.97 4.22
C SER A 261 22.18 14.38 3.24
N GLU A 262 22.63 14.19 2.00
CA GLU A 262 21.83 13.56 0.94
C GLU A 262 22.51 12.24 0.55
N VAL A 263 21.72 11.17 0.44
CA VAL A 263 22.11 9.92 -0.21
C VAL A 263 21.44 9.91 -1.58
N ARG A 264 22.23 9.76 -2.64
CA ARG A 264 21.78 9.75 -4.02
C ARG A 264 22.05 8.38 -4.64
N PHE A 265 21.16 7.94 -5.49
CA PHE A 265 21.36 6.77 -6.34
C PHE A 265 21.22 7.16 -7.82
N GLU A 266 22.06 6.59 -8.67
CA GLU A 266 22.02 6.73 -10.12
C GLU A 266 22.19 5.37 -10.78
N LEU A 267 21.37 5.08 -11.78
CA LEU A 267 21.42 3.85 -12.57
C LEU A 267 22.02 4.14 -13.94
N PHE A 268 22.96 3.31 -14.38
CA PHE A 268 23.65 3.44 -15.66
C PHE A 268 23.37 2.23 -16.55
N ALA A 269 23.20 2.47 -17.84
CA ALA A 269 23.21 1.47 -18.89
C ALA A 269 24.63 0.90 -19.10
N PRO A 270 24.81 -0.22 -19.85
CA PRO A 270 26.10 -0.82 -20.12
C PRO A 270 27.09 0.11 -20.84
N ASP A 271 26.60 1.08 -21.58
CA ASP A 271 27.41 2.09 -22.30
C ASP A 271 27.78 3.31 -21.43
N GLY A 272 27.40 3.30 -20.15
CA GLY A 272 27.62 4.40 -19.22
C GLY A 272 26.59 5.53 -19.27
N THR A 273 25.55 5.42 -20.12
CA THR A 273 24.47 6.41 -20.16
C THR A 273 23.62 6.34 -18.90
N SER A 274 23.33 7.50 -18.25
CA SER A 274 22.43 7.57 -17.09
C SER A 274 20.99 7.25 -17.50
N LEU A 275 20.39 6.27 -16.81
CA LEU A 275 18.99 5.87 -16.98
C LEU A 275 18.07 6.61 -16.02
N GLY A 276 18.61 7.26 -15.00
CA GLY A 276 17.85 8.04 -14.02
C GLY A 276 18.55 8.14 -12.68
N THR A 277 18.05 9.05 -11.85
CA THR A 277 18.60 9.34 -10.53
C THR A 277 17.49 9.67 -9.54
N SER A 278 17.74 9.39 -8.27
CA SER A 278 16.88 9.79 -7.16
C SER A 278 17.71 10.10 -5.92
N SER A 279 17.17 10.86 -4.98
CA SER A 279 17.86 11.19 -3.74
C SER A 279 16.95 11.10 -2.51
N LEU A 280 17.58 10.95 -1.35
CA LEU A 280 16.95 10.84 -0.05
C LEU A 280 17.70 11.72 0.94
N ALA A 281 16.97 12.62 1.63
CA ALA A 281 17.54 13.34 2.77
C ALA A 281 17.72 12.40 3.95
N PHE A 282 18.90 12.42 4.56
CA PHE A 282 19.27 11.60 5.72
C PHE A 282 19.88 12.47 6.81
N HIS A 283 19.47 12.23 8.06
CA HIS A 283 19.98 12.91 9.23
C HIS A 283 20.74 11.95 10.14
N ARG A 284 22.03 12.24 10.38
CA ARG A 284 22.82 11.54 11.39
C ARG A 284 23.05 12.46 12.60
N PRO A 285 22.27 12.34 13.68
CA PRO A 285 22.55 13.09 14.90
C PRO A 285 23.78 12.52 15.63
N ALA A 286 24.47 13.34 16.42
CA ALA A 286 25.55 12.86 17.31
C ALA A 286 25.04 11.80 18.30
N LYS A 287 23.77 11.92 18.71
CA LYS A 287 23.06 10.96 19.57
C LYS A 287 21.58 10.94 19.18
N MET A 288 20.99 9.73 19.14
CA MET A 288 19.55 9.62 18.88
C MET A 288 18.73 10.41 19.90
N PRO A 289 17.74 11.21 19.46
CA PRO A 289 16.83 11.86 20.36
C PRO A 289 16.06 10.81 21.16
N LYS A 290 15.84 11.09 22.45
CA LYS A 290 14.98 10.24 23.26
C LYS A 290 13.54 10.44 22.78
N ARG A 291 12.89 9.34 22.37
CA ARG A 291 11.49 9.32 21.92
C ARG A 291 10.69 8.36 22.79
N ARG A 292 9.42 8.61 22.95
CA ARG A 292 8.51 7.72 23.69
C ARG A 292 8.16 6.50 22.87
N VAL A 293 7.79 6.70 21.61
CA VAL A 293 7.47 5.64 20.66
C VAL A 293 8.26 5.86 19.37
N TRP A 294 8.96 4.86 18.91
CA TRP A 294 9.74 4.92 17.68
C TRP A 294 9.95 3.52 17.10
N ILE A 295 10.53 3.44 15.91
CA ILE A 295 10.83 2.18 15.22
C ILE A 295 12.36 1.99 15.20
N ASP A 296 12.81 0.82 15.64
CA ASP A 296 14.24 0.49 15.63
C ASP A 296 14.70 -0.14 14.30
N GLU A 297 15.99 -0.47 14.21
CA GLU A 297 16.63 -1.08 13.03
C GLU A 297 16.11 -2.48 12.69
N HIS A 298 15.39 -3.13 13.61
CA HIS A 298 14.72 -4.42 13.40
C HIS A 298 13.23 -4.26 13.05
N HIS A 299 12.79 -3.03 12.75
CA HIS A 299 11.39 -2.66 12.52
C HIS A 299 10.45 -2.94 13.71
N ARG A 300 11.00 -3.08 14.94
CA ARG A 300 10.20 -3.23 16.13
C ARG A 300 9.71 -1.86 16.61
N THR A 301 8.50 -1.82 17.10
CA THR A 301 8.02 -0.66 17.84
C THR A 301 8.67 -0.64 19.20
N ILE A 302 9.29 0.47 19.56
CA ILE A 302 9.86 0.68 20.90
C ILE A 302 8.94 1.67 21.62
N VAL A 303 8.48 1.30 22.80
CA VAL A 303 7.58 2.11 23.65
C VAL A 303 8.27 2.31 25.00
N ASP A 304 8.56 3.55 25.36
CA ASP A 304 9.26 3.92 26.60
C ASP A 304 10.58 3.13 26.80
N GLY A 305 11.24 2.75 25.71
CA GLY A 305 12.52 2.00 25.71
C GLY A 305 12.39 0.49 25.55
N GLU A 306 11.19 -0.06 25.61
CA GLU A 306 10.95 -1.51 25.54
C GLU A 306 10.32 -1.92 24.20
N PRO A 307 10.73 -3.07 23.59
CA PRO A 307 10.10 -3.60 22.39
C PRO A 307 8.63 -3.95 22.62
N PHE A 308 7.79 -3.54 21.68
CA PHE A 308 6.35 -3.69 21.76
C PHE A 308 5.80 -4.24 20.42
N PHE A 309 4.96 -5.28 20.48
CA PHE A 309 4.24 -5.81 19.32
C PHE A 309 2.77 -5.37 19.44
N PRO A 310 2.30 -4.42 18.62
CA PRO A 310 0.90 -4.04 18.61
C PRO A 310 0.01 -5.24 18.25
N LEU A 311 -0.83 -5.66 19.18
CA LEU A 311 -1.83 -6.69 18.99
C LEU A 311 -3.17 -6.12 19.42
N GLY A 312 -4.00 -5.73 18.46
CA GLY A 312 -5.19 -4.97 18.74
C GLY A 312 -6.32 -5.18 17.76
N MET A 313 -7.36 -4.36 17.91
CA MET A 313 -8.50 -4.30 16.99
C MET A 313 -8.90 -2.86 16.72
N TYR A 314 -9.63 -2.66 15.62
CA TYR A 314 -10.36 -1.41 15.36
C TYR A 314 -11.64 -1.33 16.21
N SER A 315 -11.96 -0.11 16.69
CA SER A 315 -13.25 0.18 17.27
C SER A 315 -13.72 1.62 17.03
N SER A 316 -15.01 1.77 16.82
CA SER A 316 -15.72 3.06 16.76
C SER A 316 -16.78 3.21 17.84
N VAL A 317 -17.03 2.16 18.62
CA VAL A 317 -18.03 2.15 19.70
C VAL A 317 -17.48 1.46 20.96
N TRP A 318 -17.88 1.94 22.12
CA TRP A 318 -17.29 1.55 23.41
C TRP A 318 -18.26 0.81 24.34
N MET A 319 -19.37 0.32 23.82
CA MET A 319 -20.39 -0.38 24.63
C MET A 319 -19.84 -1.61 25.35
N ARG A 320 -18.86 -2.31 24.75
CA ARG A 320 -18.24 -3.51 25.32
C ARG A 320 -16.75 -3.34 25.61
N ARG A 321 -16.32 -2.11 25.96
CA ARG A 321 -14.91 -1.82 26.26
C ARG A 321 -14.37 -2.67 27.41
N ASP A 322 -15.22 -3.02 28.40
CA ASP A 322 -14.82 -3.87 29.53
C ASP A 322 -14.54 -5.33 29.12
N ASP A 323 -15.20 -5.83 28.08
CA ASP A 323 -14.88 -7.11 27.47
C ASP A 323 -13.53 -7.02 26.73
N TYR A 324 -13.29 -5.90 26.02
CA TYR A 324 -12.06 -5.67 25.27
C TYR A 324 -10.81 -5.69 26.17
N VAL A 325 -10.83 -4.93 27.25
CA VAL A 325 -9.66 -4.82 28.14
C VAL A 325 -9.36 -6.10 28.94
N LYS A 326 -10.34 -7.00 29.04
CA LYS A 326 -10.14 -8.36 29.59
C LYS A 326 -9.62 -9.36 28.54
N GLY A 327 -9.64 -8.99 27.27
CA GLY A 327 -9.13 -9.79 26.17
C GLY A 327 -7.60 -9.86 26.10
N PRO A 328 -7.05 -10.60 25.15
CA PRO A 328 -5.61 -10.78 25.01
C PRO A 328 -4.89 -9.62 24.31
N PHE A 329 -5.57 -8.51 24.08
CA PHE A 329 -5.08 -7.35 23.34
C PHE A 329 -4.26 -6.40 24.22
N ASN A 330 -3.33 -5.66 23.59
CA ASN A 330 -2.53 -4.62 24.23
C ASN A 330 -2.67 -3.27 23.51
N THR A 331 -3.40 -3.22 22.41
CA THR A 331 -3.55 -2.06 21.53
C THR A 331 -5.01 -1.94 21.07
N ILE A 332 -5.50 -0.72 20.86
CA ILE A 332 -6.74 -0.44 20.16
C ILE A 332 -6.51 0.63 19.09
N ALA A 333 -7.06 0.44 17.90
CA ALA A 333 -7.12 1.49 16.88
C ALA A 333 -8.47 2.18 16.95
N SER A 334 -8.50 3.45 17.35
CA SER A 334 -9.73 4.23 17.35
C SER A 334 -10.11 4.56 15.90
N TYR A 335 -11.31 4.16 15.50
CA TYR A 335 -11.82 4.54 14.18
C TYR A 335 -12.31 5.99 14.15
N LEU A 336 -12.74 6.49 15.29
CA LEU A 336 -13.17 7.87 15.55
C LEU A 336 -12.27 8.50 16.62
N PRO A 337 -12.18 9.84 16.69
CA PRO A 337 -11.48 10.52 17.77
C PRO A 337 -11.99 10.11 19.16
N LEU A 338 -11.08 10.00 20.11
CA LEU A 338 -11.36 9.70 21.51
C LEU A 338 -11.26 10.98 22.35
N ASP A 339 -12.02 11.03 23.44
CA ASP A 339 -11.83 12.05 24.45
C ASP A 339 -10.81 11.65 25.52
N ALA A 340 -10.52 12.55 26.46
CA ALA A 340 -9.52 12.31 27.52
C ALA A 340 -9.95 11.18 28.48
N VAL A 341 -11.25 11.03 28.74
CA VAL A 341 -11.77 9.99 29.63
C VAL A 341 -11.57 8.61 29.02
N GLU A 342 -11.79 8.49 27.72
CA GLU A 342 -11.57 7.26 26.97
C GLU A 342 -10.08 6.90 26.90
N MET A 343 -9.22 7.89 26.66
CA MET A 343 -7.76 7.72 26.68
C MET A 343 -7.25 7.26 28.06
N ASP A 344 -7.71 7.89 29.14
CA ASP A 344 -7.40 7.49 30.51
C ASP A 344 -7.90 6.08 30.83
N TYR A 345 -9.09 5.72 30.36
CA TYR A 345 -9.64 4.37 30.53
C TYR A 345 -8.71 3.32 29.92
N PHE A 346 -8.28 3.51 28.66
CA PHE A 346 -7.38 2.56 28.01
C PHE A 346 -6.01 2.52 28.68
N HIS A 347 -5.47 3.66 29.06
CA HIS A 347 -4.21 3.72 29.80
C HIS A 347 -4.26 2.91 31.10
N THR A 348 -5.27 3.14 31.92
CA THR A 348 -5.45 2.47 33.23
C THR A 348 -5.57 0.95 33.08
N ASN A 349 -6.06 0.48 31.94
CA ASN A 349 -6.19 -0.95 31.64
C ASN A 349 -5.01 -1.51 30.82
N GLY A 350 -3.90 -0.77 30.66
CA GLY A 350 -2.69 -1.24 29.99
C GLY A 350 -2.81 -1.34 28.47
N ILE A 351 -3.81 -0.68 27.86
CA ILE A 351 -4.04 -0.66 26.41
C ILE A 351 -3.40 0.59 25.81
N LYS A 352 -2.62 0.42 24.75
CA LYS A 352 -2.10 1.52 23.92
C LYS A 352 -3.11 1.86 22.82
N VAL A 353 -3.13 3.11 22.40
CA VAL A 353 -4.09 3.68 21.45
C VAL A 353 -3.40 4.13 20.17
N ILE A 354 -3.83 3.61 19.04
CA ILE A 354 -3.57 4.19 17.73
C ILE A 354 -4.71 5.18 17.49
N TYR A 355 -4.41 6.49 17.60
CA TYR A 355 -5.40 7.55 17.61
C TYR A 355 -5.72 8.03 16.18
N SER A 356 -7.00 8.07 15.82
CA SER A 356 -7.45 8.45 14.48
C SER A 356 -7.46 9.96 14.25
N VAL A 357 -6.73 10.39 13.22
CA VAL A 357 -6.80 11.73 12.61
C VAL A 357 -7.08 11.64 11.10
N LYS A 358 -7.40 10.44 10.61
CA LYS A 358 -7.53 10.12 9.19
C LYS A 358 -8.67 10.82 8.46
N ASP A 359 -9.73 11.16 9.17
CA ASP A 359 -10.92 11.82 8.62
C ASP A 359 -10.91 13.35 8.86
N MET A 360 -9.83 13.89 9.45
CA MET A 360 -9.68 15.33 9.72
C MET A 360 -9.12 16.08 8.50
N HIS A 361 -9.83 16.00 7.37
CA HIS A 361 -9.50 16.66 6.11
C HIS A 361 -10.68 17.46 5.57
N ALA A 362 -10.40 18.50 4.80
CA ALA A 362 -11.44 19.22 4.06
C ALA A 362 -12.17 18.28 3.10
N GLY A 363 -13.48 18.48 2.93
CA GLY A 363 -14.29 17.63 2.03
C GLY A 363 -14.60 16.23 2.54
N MET A 364 -14.47 15.97 3.85
CA MET A 364 -14.91 14.74 4.51
C MET A 364 -16.12 14.99 5.43
N PRO A 365 -17.28 15.43 4.89
CA PRO A 365 -18.38 15.99 5.68
C PRO A 365 -19.03 15.00 6.64
N GLU A 366 -19.01 13.70 6.34
CA GLU A 366 -19.70 12.69 7.16
C GLU A 366 -18.95 12.31 8.44
N ARG A 367 -17.67 12.66 8.56
CA ARG A 367 -16.79 12.22 9.64
C ARG A 367 -15.89 13.30 10.22
N SER A 368 -15.77 14.44 9.56
CA SER A 368 -15.05 15.59 10.07
C SER A 368 -15.93 16.43 11.00
N SER A 369 -15.29 17.14 11.94
CA SER A 369 -15.98 18.18 12.71
C SER A 369 -16.57 19.22 11.77
N SER A 370 -17.76 19.74 12.08
CA SER A 370 -18.40 20.85 11.34
C SER A 370 -17.51 22.12 11.27
N THR A 371 -16.44 22.16 12.05
CA THR A 371 -15.45 23.26 12.04
C THR A 371 -14.39 23.13 10.96
N ILE A 372 -14.29 21.97 10.29
CA ILE A 372 -13.31 21.74 9.21
C ILE A 372 -13.96 22.14 7.87
N THR A 373 -13.63 23.32 7.40
CA THR A 373 -14.14 23.89 6.14
C THR A 373 -13.12 23.88 5.01
N ASP A 374 -11.83 23.86 5.36
CA ASP A 374 -10.69 23.88 4.44
C ASP A 374 -9.46 23.20 5.08
N GLU A 375 -8.35 23.09 4.35
CA GLU A 375 -7.13 22.44 4.83
C GLU A 375 -6.43 23.23 5.97
N ALA A 376 -6.65 24.54 6.08
CA ALA A 376 -6.08 25.32 7.18
C ALA A 376 -6.82 25.01 8.50
N THR A 377 -8.15 24.97 8.47
CA THR A 377 -8.97 24.56 9.62
C THR A 377 -8.77 23.09 9.97
N ALA A 378 -8.56 22.22 8.97
CA ALA A 378 -8.19 20.82 9.18
C ALA A 378 -6.84 20.70 9.92
N SER A 379 -5.84 21.46 9.50
CA SER A 379 -4.53 21.50 10.15
C SER A 379 -4.60 22.01 11.58
N ALA A 380 -5.33 23.12 11.82
CA ALA A 380 -5.54 23.66 13.15
C ALA A 380 -6.25 22.68 14.10
N TYR A 381 -7.24 21.94 13.58
CA TYR A 381 -7.93 20.89 14.35
C TYR A 381 -6.98 19.76 14.76
N VAL A 382 -6.11 19.31 13.83
CA VAL A 382 -5.10 18.30 14.14
C VAL A 382 -4.06 18.82 15.13
N GLU A 383 -3.59 20.07 14.98
CA GLU A 383 -2.66 20.68 15.95
C GLU A 383 -3.24 20.71 17.37
N ALA A 384 -4.52 21.08 17.49
CA ALA A 384 -5.22 21.05 18.79
C ALA A 384 -5.33 19.63 19.36
N THR A 385 -5.67 18.65 18.51
CA THR A 385 -5.77 17.23 18.92
C THR A 385 -4.42 16.68 19.37
N VAL A 386 -3.36 16.97 18.61
CA VAL A 386 -1.99 16.55 18.96
C VAL A 386 -1.53 17.23 20.26
N ALA A 387 -1.79 18.51 20.42
CA ALA A 387 -1.46 19.23 21.65
C ALA A 387 -2.14 18.62 22.89
N ALA A 388 -3.39 18.13 22.74
CA ALA A 388 -4.12 17.47 23.81
C ALA A 388 -3.55 16.09 24.18
N PHE A 389 -3.09 15.30 23.19
CA PHE A 389 -2.85 13.87 23.42
C PHE A 389 -1.41 13.40 23.19
N ARG A 390 -0.50 14.19 22.58
CA ARG A 390 0.90 13.76 22.34
C ARG A 390 1.66 13.36 23.60
N SER A 391 1.30 13.89 24.76
CA SER A 391 1.91 13.53 26.04
C SER A 391 1.17 12.43 26.78
N HIS A 392 0.03 11.96 26.24
CA HIS A 392 -0.80 10.97 26.91
C HIS A 392 -0.13 9.58 26.88
N PRO A 393 -0.03 8.87 28.04
CA PRO A 393 0.74 7.62 28.12
C PRO A 393 0.12 6.45 27.32
N ALA A 394 -1.16 6.52 26.98
CA ALA A 394 -1.78 5.52 26.11
C ALA A 394 -1.44 5.69 24.63
N LEU A 395 -1.03 6.87 24.17
CA LEU A 395 -0.79 7.11 22.74
C LEU A 395 0.36 6.24 22.23
N LEU A 396 0.10 5.50 21.14
CA LEU A 396 1.06 4.65 20.45
C LEU A 396 1.43 5.22 19.07
N ALA A 397 0.45 5.64 18.31
CA ALA A 397 0.62 6.13 16.95
C ALA A 397 -0.56 6.99 16.50
N TRP A 398 -0.36 7.78 15.44
CA TRP A 398 -1.41 8.51 14.75
C TRP A 398 -1.91 7.74 13.52
N TYR A 399 -3.19 7.43 13.45
CA TYR A 399 -3.83 6.83 12.28
C TYR A 399 -4.17 7.92 11.27
N VAL A 400 -3.45 7.96 10.14
CA VAL A 400 -3.47 9.09 9.21
C VAL A 400 -4.20 8.82 7.90
N ASN A 401 -4.36 7.55 7.52
CA ASN A 401 -4.96 7.18 6.24
C ASN A 401 -5.63 5.81 6.30
N ASP A 402 -6.86 5.74 5.78
CA ASP A 402 -7.68 4.53 5.66
C ASP A 402 -8.17 4.43 4.21
N GLU A 403 -7.44 3.66 3.40
CA GLU A 403 -7.77 3.34 2.00
C GLU A 403 -7.93 4.56 1.07
N SER A 404 -7.41 5.74 1.44
CA SER A 404 -7.48 6.91 0.55
C SER A 404 -6.64 6.70 -0.69
N THR A 405 -7.12 7.24 -1.79
CA THR A 405 -6.50 7.12 -3.11
C THR A 405 -5.44 8.21 -3.36
N ILE A 406 -4.71 8.09 -4.47
CA ILE A 406 -3.59 8.97 -4.82
C ILE A 406 -4.00 10.44 -4.99
N GLU A 407 -5.27 10.71 -5.27
CA GLU A 407 -5.80 12.07 -5.39
C GLU A 407 -5.68 12.87 -4.07
N ARG A 408 -5.54 12.18 -2.94
CA ARG A 408 -5.32 12.81 -1.62
C ARG A 408 -3.85 12.89 -1.21
N PHE A 409 -2.92 12.49 -2.10
CA PHE A 409 -1.49 12.41 -1.78
C PHE A 409 -0.94 13.70 -1.16
N ASP A 410 -1.21 14.86 -1.77
CA ASP A 410 -0.65 16.15 -1.29
C ASP A 410 -1.19 16.51 0.10
N ALA A 411 -2.48 16.32 0.35
CA ALA A 411 -3.09 16.54 1.66
C ALA A 411 -2.51 15.59 2.73
N LEU A 412 -2.36 14.30 2.39
CA LEU A 412 -1.78 13.30 3.30
C LEU A 412 -0.29 13.57 3.56
N ARG A 413 0.49 13.98 2.55
CA ARG A 413 1.89 14.34 2.71
C ARG A 413 2.05 15.58 3.60
N THR A 414 1.21 16.58 3.40
CA THR A 414 1.16 17.77 4.25
C THR A 414 0.84 17.39 5.70
N ARG A 415 -0.11 16.47 5.91
CA ARG A 415 -0.45 15.94 7.23
C ARG A 415 0.71 15.19 7.87
N GLN A 416 1.42 14.34 7.12
CA GLN A 416 2.61 13.65 7.61
C GLN A 416 3.68 14.63 8.08
N ALA A 417 4.02 15.62 7.24
CA ALA A 417 4.99 16.66 7.59
C ALA A 417 4.58 17.48 8.82
N LEU A 418 3.28 17.78 8.95
CA LEU A 418 2.75 18.46 10.13
C LEU A 418 2.98 17.61 11.40
N LEU A 419 2.56 16.33 11.37
CA LEU A 419 2.70 15.43 12.52
C LEU A 419 4.16 15.20 12.91
N GLU A 420 5.06 14.99 11.94
CA GLU A 420 6.50 14.87 12.21
C GLU A 420 7.07 16.09 12.94
N ARG A 421 6.59 17.30 12.61
CA ARG A 421 7.02 18.56 13.18
C ARG A 421 6.48 18.78 14.60
N ILE A 422 5.18 18.46 14.84
CA ILE A 422 4.51 18.81 16.12
C ILE A 422 4.50 17.66 17.12
N ASP A 423 4.70 16.42 16.66
CA ASP A 423 4.86 15.22 17.49
C ASP A 423 5.96 14.29 16.94
N PRO A 424 7.22 14.58 17.19
CA PRO A 424 8.32 13.71 16.78
C PRO A 424 8.36 12.38 17.56
N ASP A 425 7.60 12.25 18.64
CA ASP A 425 7.65 11.13 19.59
C ASP A 425 6.75 9.96 19.22
N HIS A 426 5.85 10.11 18.25
CA HIS A 426 4.95 9.02 17.87
C HIS A 426 4.95 8.82 16.36
N PRO A 427 4.96 7.55 15.88
CA PRO A 427 4.84 7.23 14.46
C PRO A 427 3.43 7.47 13.93
N THR A 428 3.33 7.50 12.60
CA THR A 428 2.08 7.49 11.88
C THR A 428 1.82 6.13 11.26
N TRP A 429 0.56 5.74 11.16
CA TRP A 429 0.12 4.48 10.56
C TRP A 429 -0.92 4.73 9.46
N ALA A 430 -0.76 4.08 8.32
CA ALA A 430 -1.70 4.08 7.22
C ALA A 430 -2.11 2.66 6.85
N VAL A 431 -3.36 2.47 6.42
CA VAL A 431 -3.89 1.19 5.94
C VAL A 431 -4.33 1.33 4.50
N LEU A 432 -3.83 0.44 3.64
CA LEU A 432 -4.09 0.45 2.20
C LEU A 432 -4.30 -0.98 1.67
N TYR A 433 -5.21 -1.14 0.71
CA TYR A 433 -5.35 -2.36 -0.10
C TYR A 433 -4.95 -2.15 -1.57
N GLN A 434 -4.72 -0.90 -1.98
CA GLN A 434 -4.38 -0.54 -3.36
C GLN A 434 -2.87 -0.72 -3.59
N TYR A 435 -2.42 -1.95 -3.82
CA TYR A 435 -1.01 -2.31 -3.92
C TYR A 435 -0.21 -1.47 -4.92
N ASP A 436 -0.84 -1.13 -6.06
CA ASP A 436 -0.19 -0.38 -7.14
C ASP A 436 0.15 1.07 -6.74
N MET A 437 -0.50 1.58 -5.68
CA MET A 437 -0.27 2.94 -5.16
C MET A 437 0.58 2.97 -3.89
N MET A 438 0.76 1.83 -3.18
CA MET A 438 1.42 1.81 -1.86
C MET A 438 2.79 2.48 -1.89
N ARG A 439 3.62 2.19 -2.93
CA ARG A 439 4.95 2.79 -3.06
C ARG A 439 4.89 4.31 -3.23
N ALA A 440 3.99 4.80 -4.08
CA ALA A 440 3.80 6.23 -4.29
C ALA A 440 3.34 6.94 -3.01
N MET A 441 2.53 6.26 -2.18
CA MET A 441 2.02 6.78 -0.92
C MET A 441 3.01 6.72 0.25
N ALA A 442 4.19 6.08 0.10
CA ALA A 442 5.18 5.92 1.17
C ALA A 442 5.61 7.22 1.88
N PRO A 443 5.65 8.42 1.24
CA PRO A 443 5.94 9.68 1.93
C PRO A 443 4.85 10.18 2.88
N THR A 444 3.71 9.49 2.98
CA THR A 444 2.54 9.94 3.76
C THR A 444 2.35 9.22 5.09
N PHE A 445 3.26 8.30 5.46
CA PHE A 445 3.21 7.52 6.70
C PHE A 445 4.57 6.95 7.08
N ASP A 446 4.70 6.54 8.35
CA ASP A 446 5.87 5.82 8.87
C ASP A 446 5.68 4.30 8.78
N ILE A 447 4.48 3.79 9.08
CA ILE A 447 4.13 2.37 9.19
C ILE A 447 3.01 2.06 8.20
N LEU A 448 3.15 0.97 7.44
CA LEU A 448 2.13 0.50 6.51
C LEU A 448 1.36 -0.69 7.08
N GLY A 449 0.04 -0.66 6.97
CA GLY A 449 -0.85 -1.80 7.12
C GLY A 449 -1.46 -2.19 5.76
N ALA A 450 -1.68 -3.48 5.56
CA ALA A 450 -2.49 -3.97 4.46
C ALA A 450 -3.68 -4.73 5.05
N ASP A 451 -4.87 -4.45 4.54
CA ASP A 451 -6.14 -5.01 4.96
C ASP A 451 -6.68 -5.96 3.89
N ILE A 452 -6.39 -7.24 4.08
CA ILE A 452 -6.75 -8.30 3.15
C ILE A 452 -7.84 -9.15 3.79
N TYR A 453 -9.04 -9.10 3.21
CA TYR A 453 -10.24 -9.73 3.74
C TYR A 453 -10.77 -10.83 2.79
N PRO A 454 -10.14 -12.02 2.77
CA PRO A 454 -10.45 -13.04 1.78
C PRO A 454 -11.77 -13.79 2.03
N VAL A 455 -12.23 -13.91 3.28
CA VAL A 455 -13.35 -14.80 3.63
C VAL A 455 -14.71 -14.14 3.37
N PRO A 456 -15.62 -14.82 2.66
CA PRO A 456 -15.50 -16.15 2.03
C PRO A 456 -15.17 -16.10 0.53
N THR A 457 -14.78 -14.96 -0.03
CA THR A 457 -14.81 -14.67 -1.47
C THR A 457 -13.50 -14.94 -2.21
N SER A 458 -12.41 -15.15 -1.49
CA SER A 458 -11.06 -15.33 -2.04
C SER A 458 -10.29 -16.41 -1.25
N PRO A 459 -9.25 -17.01 -1.83
CA PRO A 459 -8.40 -17.97 -1.11
C PRO A 459 -7.63 -17.28 0.03
N LEU A 460 -7.36 -18.02 1.12
CA LEU A 460 -6.55 -17.51 2.23
C LEU A 460 -5.10 -17.18 1.81
N SER A 461 -4.59 -17.79 0.74
CA SER A 461 -3.27 -17.47 0.16
C SER A 461 -3.12 -16.01 -0.29
N ASP A 462 -4.23 -15.29 -0.54
CA ASP A 462 -4.20 -13.88 -0.87
C ASP A 462 -3.59 -13.04 0.25
N VAL A 463 -3.65 -13.50 1.50
CA VAL A 463 -3.01 -12.82 2.64
C VAL A 463 -1.49 -12.82 2.48
N THR A 464 -0.87 -13.98 2.23
CA THR A 464 0.58 -14.05 1.99
C THR A 464 0.99 -13.23 0.77
N ALA A 465 0.25 -13.36 -0.34
CA ALA A 465 0.55 -12.63 -1.57
C ALA A 465 0.44 -11.11 -1.38
N GLY A 466 -0.61 -10.65 -0.74
CA GLY A 466 -0.83 -9.22 -0.49
C GLY A 466 0.15 -8.64 0.52
N ALA A 467 0.46 -9.36 1.60
CA ALA A 467 1.46 -8.93 2.58
C ALA A 467 2.86 -8.79 1.96
N ARG A 468 3.26 -9.74 1.10
CA ARG A 468 4.52 -9.66 0.33
C ARG A 468 4.52 -8.47 -0.61
N ARG A 469 3.43 -8.25 -1.37
CA ARG A 469 3.32 -7.06 -2.25
C ARG A 469 3.43 -5.75 -1.48
N ALA A 470 2.83 -5.66 -0.28
CA ALA A 470 2.97 -4.48 0.58
C ALA A 470 4.42 -4.29 1.05
N SER A 471 5.09 -5.36 1.49
CA SER A 471 6.51 -5.33 1.85
C SER A 471 7.41 -4.96 0.67
N ASP A 472 7.18 -5.54 -0.52
CA ASP A 472 7.91 -5.24 -1.75
C ASP A 472 7.71 -3.78 -2.21
N ALA A 473 6.52 -3.23 -2.02
CA ALA A 473 6.28 -1.80 -2.29
C ALA A 473 7.19 -0.90 -1.45
N MET A 474 7.51 -1.32 -0.22
CA MET A 474 8.41 -0.62 0.71
C MET A 474 9.85 -1.15 0.67
N LEU A 475 10.20 -2.01 -0.30
CA LEU A 475 11.50 -2.69 -0.42
C LEU A 475 11.91 -3.48 0.84
N GLY A 476 10.96 -3.86 1.70
CA GLY A 476 11.22 -4.49 2.99
C GLY A 476 11.86 -3.58 4.03
N LEU A 477 11.89 -2.25 3.80
CA LEU A 477 12.59 -1.26 4.64
C LEU A 477 11.66 -0.44 5.55
N ARG A 478 10.38 -0.83 5.66
CA ARG A 478 9.40 -0.18 6.54
C ARG A 478 8.71 -1.20 7.43
N PRO A 479 8.33 -0.83 8.67
CA PRO A 479 7.53 -1.69 9.54
C PRO A 479 6.12 -1.89 9.00
N MET A 480 5.53 -3.06 9.30
CA MET A 480 4.22 -3.46 8.83
C MET A 480 3.30 -3.83 10.00
N TRP A 481 2.17 -3.10 10.16
CA TRP A 481 1.09 -3.48 11.08
C TRP A 481 -0.14 -3.83 10.24
N HIS A 482 -0.32 -5.11 9.97
CA HIS A 482 -1.39 -5.59 9.08
C HIS A 482 -2.74 -5.74 9.77
N VAL A 483 -3.79 -5.83 8.95
CA VAL A 483 -5.18 -5.83 9.43
C VAL A 483 -5.87 -7.15 9.05
N PRO A 484 -5.83 -8.17 9.95
CA PRO A 484 -6.55 -9.42 9.73
C PRO A 484 -8.07 -9.23 9.75
N GLN A 485 -8.79 -10.04 8.94
CA GLN A 485 -10.24 -10.07 8.93
C GLN A 485 -10.79 -10.75 10.19
N ALA A 486 -11.58 -10.01 10.97
CA ALA A 486 -12.34 -10.53 12.11
C ALA A 486 -13.78 -10.03 12.06
N PHE A 487 -14.40 -10.07 10.89
CA PHE A 487 -15.78 -9.64 10.67
C PHE A 487 -16.45 -10.44 9.55
N ASP A 488 -17.77 -10.37 9.52
CA ASP A 488 -18.62 -10.95 8.49
C ASP A 488 -19.05 -9.88 7.48
N TRP A 489 -18.80 -10.10 6.20
CA TRP A 489 -19.24 -9.19 5.14
C TRP A 489 -20.77 -9.00 5.11
N GLY A 490 -21.54 -10.00 5.58
CA GLY A 490 -23.00 -9.92 5.69
C GLY A 490 -23.50 -8.88 6.69
N LEU A 491 -22.60 -8.29 7.53
CA LEU A 491 -22.92 -7.14 8.37
C LEU A 491 -23.06 -5.83 7.55
N PHE A 492 -22.42 -5.78 6.37
CA PHE A 492 -22.36 -4.60 5.51
C PHE A 492 -23.08 -4.76 4.17
N ARG A 493 -23.24 -5.99 3.69
CA ARG A 493 -23.70 -6.30 2.33
C ARG A 493 -24.71 -7.45 2.36
N ASP A 494 -25.65 -7.41 1.42
CA ASP A 494 -26.53 -8.55 1.14
C ASP A 494 -25.76 -9.62 0.38
N ASP A 495 -26.13 -10.89 0.57
CA ASP A 495 -25.56 -12.01 -0.17
C ASP A 495 -25.78 -11.82 -1.67
N ARG A 496 -24.78 -12.18 -2.47
CA ARG A 496 -24.86 -12.11 -3.93
C ARG A 496 -25.52 -13.37 -4.48
N PRO A 497 -26.53 -13.26 -5.36
CA PRO A 497 -27.13 -14.43 -6.00
C PRO A 497 -26.07 -15.30 -6.69
N GLY A 498 -26.07 -16.61 -6.39
CA GLY A 498 -25.14 -17.58 -6.96
C GLY A 498 -23.72 -17.59 -6.41
N ALA A 499 -23.39 -16.71 -5.44
CA ALA A 499 -22.13 -16.72 -4.72
C ALA A 499 -22.25 -17.46 -3.37
N GLN A 500 -21.10 -17.79 -2.75
CA GLN A 500 -21.11 -18.28 -1.38
C GLN A 500 -21.66 -17.19 -0.44
N PRO A 501 -22.56 -17.55 0.51
CA PRO A 501 -23.06 -16.60 1.51
C PRO A 501 -21.92 -15.99 2.32
N TYR A 502 -22.05 -14.72 2.65
CA TYR A 502 -21.11 -14.06 3.54
C TYR A 502 -21.14 -14.72 4.92
N ARG A 503 -19.99 -14.76 5.57
CA ARG A 503 -19.83 -15.33 6.91
C ARG A 503 -18.64 -14.76 7.64
N MET A 504 -18.64 -14.91 8.95
CA MET A 504 -17.45 -14.70 9.77
C MET A 504 -16.35 -15.72 9.40
N PRO A 505 -15.07 -15.32 9.35
CA PRO A 505 -13.98 -16.30 9.34
C PRO A 505 -14.08 -17.24 10.56
N THR A 506 -13.77 -18.49 10.37
CA THR A 506 -13.57 -19.43 11.48
C THR A 506 -12.31 -19.08 12.27
N ALA A 507 -12.20 -19.55 13.52
CA ALA A 507 -10.97 -19.38 14.29
C ALA A 507 -9.73 -19.95 13.57
N GLY A 508 -9.87 -21.07 12.83
CA GLY A 508 -8.79 -21.65 12.01
C GLY A 508 -8.36 -20.75 10.85
N GLU A 509 -9.32 -20.13 10.14
CA GLU A 509 -9.03 -19.18 9.06
C GLU A 509 -8.38 -17.90 9.61
N MET A 510 -8.89 -17.33 10.71
CA MET A 510 -8.27 -16.16 11.36
C MET A 510 -6.85 -16.48 11.83
N ARG A 511 -6.65 -17.66 12.43
CA ARG A 511 -5.34 -18.15 12.85
C ARG A 511 -4.38 -18.25 11.68
N SER A 512 -4.80 -18.85 10.56
CA SER A 512 -3.99 -18.92 9.34
C SER A 512 -3.61 -17.55 8.82
N MET A 513 -4.58 -16.63 8.66
CA MET A 513 -4.33 -15.26 8.21
C MET A 513 -3.29 -14.54 9.07
N CYS A 514 -3.40 -14.62 10.39
CA CYS A 514 -2.48 -13.97 11.31
C CYS A 514 -1.04 -14.50 11.17
N TRP A 515 -0.88 -15.81 11.15
CA TRP A 515 0.44 -16.41 11.00
C TRP A 515 1.02 -16.23 9.59
N GLN A 516 0.20 -16.12 8.55
CA GLN A 516 0.63 -15.71 7.21
C GLN A 516 1.20 -14.29 7.21
N TYR A 517 0.53 -13.32 7.86
CA TYR A 517 1.05 -11.96 8.02
C TYR A 517 2.38 -11.94 8.78
N ILE A 518 2.47 -12.68 9.89
CA ILE A 518 3.70 -12.77 10.71
C ILE A 518 4.84 -13.40 9.89
N ALA A 519 4.57 -14.47 9.16
CA ALA A 519 5.57 -15.09 8.27
C ALA A 519 6.02 -14.16 7.14
N ALA A 520 5.15 -13.28 6.65
CA ALA A 520 5.47 -12.26 5.65
C ALA A 520 6.16 -11.00 6.22
N GLY A 521 6.45 -10.97 7.52
CA GLY A 521 7.23 -9.89 8.14
C GLY A 521 6.45 -8.90 9.00
N ALA A 522 5.19 -9.16 9.34
CA ALA A 522 4.41 -8.27 10.20
C ALA A 522 5.13 -7.99 11.53
N ASN A 523 5.08 -6.72 11.96
CA ASN A 523 5.58 -6.21 13.23
C ASN A 523 4.43 -5.81 14.17
N GLY A 524 3.19 -6.00 13.74
CA GLY A 524 1.97 -5.78 14.50
C GLY A 524 0.73 -6.29 13.76
N LEU A 525 -0.34 -6.57 14.49
CA LEU A 525 -1.63 -7.01 13.96
C LEU A 525 -2.76 -6.22 14.62
N VAL A 526 -3.61 -5.60 13.80
CA VAL A 526 -4.77 -4.81 14.25
C VAL A 526 -6.02 -5.31 13.53
N PHE A 527 -6.76 -6.22 14.13
CA PHE A 527 -7.91 -6.87 13.49
C PHE A 527 -9.04 -5.88 13.18
N TYR A 528 -9.66 -6.02 12.03
CA TYR A 528 -10.91 -5.34 11.72
C TYR A 528 -12.08 -6.30 12.03
N GLY A 529 -13.05 -6.01 12.98
CA GLY A 529 -13.07 -4.84 13.82
C GLY A 529 -14.00 -5.11 15.00
N PHE A 530 -13.61 -4.63 16.18
CA PHE A 530 -14.33 -4.89 17.43
C PHE A 530 -15.75 -4.29 17.43
N SER A 531 -15.90 -3.06 16.94
CA SER A 531 -17.23 -2.42 16.80
C SER A 531 -18.14 -3.17 15.83
N THR A 532 -17.57 -3.78 14.79
CA THR A 532 -18.34 -4.50 13.76
C THR A 532 -18.99 -5.75 14.31
N ILE A 533 -18.25 -6.54 15.11
CA ILE A 533 -18.80 -7.77 15.69
C ILE A 533 -19.82 -7.51 16.81
N GLN A 534 -19.99 -6.25 17.25
CA GLN A 534 -21.06 -5.87 18.20
C GLN A 534 -22.41 -5.63 17.53
N MET A 535 -22.47 -5.62 16.20
CA MET A 535 -23.74 -5.48 15.47
C MET A 535 -24.60 -6.73 15.72
N PRO A 536 -25.89 -6.55 16.14
CA PRO A 536 -26.70 -7.69 16.57
C PRO A 536 -27.25 -8.53 15.42
N ARG A 537 -27.21 -8.00 14.19
CA ARG A 537 -27.78 -8.63 12.99
C ARG A 537 -26.95 -8.31 11.78
N ARG A 538 -26.97 -9.23 10.82
CA ARG A 538 -26.55 -9.01 9.45
C ARG A 538 -27.52 -8.07 8.72
N LYS A 539 -27.12 -7.61 7.55
CA LYS A 539 -27.94 -6.72 6.72
C LYS A 539 -29.25 -7.38 6.25
N ASP A 540 -29.24 -8.69 6.01
CA ASP A 540 -30.41 -9.51 5.68
C ASP A 540 -31.35 -9.78 6.87
N GLY A 541 -31.04 -9.25 8.07
CA GLY A 541 -31.79 -9.44 9.29
C GLY A 541 -31.41 -10.69 10.10
N THR A 542 -30.54 -11.56 9.60
CA THR A 542 -30.08 -12.75 10.32
C THR A 542 -29.34 -12.37 11.61
N PRO A 543 -29.63 -13.00 12.76
CA PRO A 543 -28.93 -12.73 14.01
C PRO A 543 -27.42 -13.01 13.90
N PHE A 544 -26.61 -12.12 14.49
CA PHE A 544 -25.15 -12.28 14.60
C PHE A 544 -24.75 -12.41 16.07
N SER A 545 -23.85 -13.35 16.38
CA SER A 545 -23.43 -13.62 17.75
C SER A 545 -22.07 -12.97 18.05
N PHE A 546 -22.10 -11.90 18.86
CA PHE A 546 -20.90 -11.30 19.42
C PHE A 546 -20.06 -12.31 20.20
N ASP A 547 -20.67 -13.06 21.11
CA ASP A 547 -19.95 -13.92 22.05
C ASP A 547 -19.11 -14.97 21.34
N LYS A 548 -19.66 -15.57 20.26
CA LYS A 548 -18.90 -16.53 19.44
C LYS A 548 -17.77 -15.84 18.68
N ALA A 549 -18.04 -14.74 17.98
CA ALA A 549 -17.05 -14.02 17.22
C ALA A 549 -15.91 -13.51 18.12
N TRP A 550 -16.27 -13.00 19.31
CA TRP A 550 -15.32 -12.53 20.31
C TRP A 550 -14.44 -13.67 20.87
N ALA A 551 -15.07 -14.80 21.25
CA ALA A 551 -14.33 -15.96 21.75
C ALA A 551 -13.32 -16.48 20.73
N ASP A 552 -13.72 -16.64 19.46
CA ASP A 552 -12.86 -17.10 18.38
C ASP A 552 -11.69 -16.12 18.15
N THR A 553 -11.96 -14.82 18.14
CA THR A 553 -10.94 -13.77 17.96
C THR A 553 -9.96 -13.74 19.13
N CYS A 554 -10.46 -13.83 20.36
CA CYS A 554 -9.64 -13.90 21.57
C CYS A 554 -8.77 -15.16 21.62
N ALA A 555 -9.26 -16.30 21.17
CA ALA A 555 -8.48 -17.54 21.11
C ALA A 555 -7.27 -17.39 20.19
N VAL A 556 -7.46 -16.81 19.00
CA VAL A 556 -6.37 -16.55 18.03
C VAL A 556 -5.38 -15.52 18.55
N ALA A 557 -5.86 -14.38 19.03
CA ALA A 557 -4.99 -13.33 19.58
C ALA A 557 -4.23 -13.82 20.82
N GLY A 558 -4.87 -14.65 21.67
CA GLY A 558 -4.25 -15.25 22.84
C GLY A 558 -3.14 -16.23 22.49
N GLU A 559 -3.27 -16.97 21.38
CA GLU A 559 -2.18 -17.81 20.86
C GLU A 559 -0.99 -16.95 20.44
N ILE A 560 -1.22 -15.89 19.63
CA ILE A 560 -0.15 -15.00 19.15
C ILE A 560 0.56 -14.32 20.32
N ARG A 561 -0.19 -13.87 21.33
CA ARG A 561 0.35 -13.19 22.51
C ARG A 561 1.43 -14.03 23.24
N LYS A 562 1.29 -15.35 23.25
CA LYS A 562 2.27 -16.25 23.86
C LYS A 562 3.65 -16.18 23.20
N TYR A 563 3.68 -15.89 21.90
CA TYR A 563 4.91 -15.87 21.11
C TYR A 563 5.47 -14.47 20.88
N ILE A 564 4.81 -13.40 21.36
CA ILE A 564 5.32 -12.02 21.24
C ILE A 564 6.79 -11.89 21.69
N PRO A 565 7.26 -12.53 22.80
CA PRO A 565 8.68 -12.44 23.17
C PRO A 565 9.64 -13.01 22.12
N VAL A 566 9.21 -14.01 21.34
CA VAL A 566 9.97 -14.57 20.21
C VAL A 566 9.91 -13.62 19.01
N LEU A 567 8.72 -13.10 18.68
CA LEU A 567 8.49 -12.20 17.54
C LEU A 567 9.26 -10.88 17.68
N LEU A 568 9.55 -10.46 18.90
CA LEU A 568 10.29 -9.23 19.23
C LEU A 568 11.80 -9.46 19.39
N SER A 569 12.32 -10.67 19.16
CA SER A 569 13.76 -10.90 19.26
C SER A 569 14.52 -10.14 18.17
N ALA A 570 15.65 -9.54 18.58
CA ALA A 570 16.63 -8.89 17.70
C ALA A 570 17.86 -9.76 17.44
N GLU A 571 17.91 -10.96 18.01
CA GLU A 571 19.02 -11.88 17.76
C GLU A 571 18.98 -12.37 16.31
N GLU A 572 20.14 -12.39 15.64
CA GLU A 572 20.25 -12.80 14.25
C GLU A 572 19.90 -14.29 14.08
N PRO A 573 18.86 -14.65 13.34
CA PRO A 573 18.53 -16.04 13.09
C PRO A 573 19.42 -16.62 11.98
N PRO A 574 19.50 -17.96 11.85
CA PRO A 574 20.15 -18.58 10.71
C PRO A 574 19.38 -18.27 9.42
N ALA A 575 20.09 -18.27 8.29
CA ALA A 575 19.44 -18.22 6.99
C ALA A 575 18.70 -19.53 6.71
N VAL A 576 17.60 -19.46 5.96
CA VAL A 576 16.82 -20.61 5.51
C VAL A 576 16.63 -20.60 4.00
N ALA A 577 16.76 -21.78 3.40
CA ALA A 577 16.51 -22.04 1.99
C ALA A 577 15.51 -23.18 1.80
N GLY A 578 15.00 -23.36 0.57
CA GLY A 578 14.10 -24.45 0.21
C GLY A 578 12.62 -24.20 0.50
N ALA A 579 12.25 -22.99 0.96
CA ALA A 579 10.84 -22.65 1.16
C ALA A 579 10.08 -22.64 -0.19
N PRO A 580 8.96 -23.38 -0.31
CA PRO A 580 8.14 -23.30 -1.51
C PRO A 580 7.54 -21.89 -1.69
N GLU A 581 7.33 -21.47 -2.93
CA GLU A 581 6.85 -20.11 -3.26
C GLU A 581 5.60 -19.69 -2.48
N ARG A 582 4.66 -20.62 -2.30
CA ARG A 582 3.40 -20.38 -1.60
C ARG A 582 3.42 -20.70 -0.10
N TRP A 583 4.60 -20.85 0.47
CA TRP A 583 4.76 -21.01 1.91
C TRP A 583 5.26 -19.70 2.53
N GLY A 584 4.73 -19.36 3.70
CA GLY A 584 5.33 -18.38 4.59
C GLY A 584 6.36 -19.07 5.48
N VAL A 585 7.62 -18.62 5.46
CA VAL A 585 8.67 -19.14 6.34
C VAL A 585 9.41 -17.99 6.97
N ARG A 586 9.55 -17.99 8.30
CA ARG A 586 10.32 -17.00 9.03
C ARG A 586 10.99 -17.61 10.25
N LEU A 587 12.20 -17.14 10.55
CA LEU A 587 12.97 -17.59 11.71
C LEU A 587 13.23 -16.44 12.66
N TRP A 588 13.40 -16.81 13.92
CA TRP A 588 13.91 -15.95 14.99
C TRP A 588 14.95 -16.74 15.78
N ARG A 589 15.92 -16.04 16.38
CA ARG A 589 16.75 -16.59 17.44
C ARG A 589 16.32 -15.93 18.74
N LYS A 590 16.15 -16.70 19.80
CA LYS A 590 15.80 -16.18 21.12
C LYS A 590 16.42 -17.04 22.20
N ASP A 591 17.21 -16.41 23.07
CA ASP A 591 17.90 -17.08 24.18
C ASP A 591 18.72 -18.29 23.73
N GLY A 592 19.41 -18.16 22.57
CA GLY A 592 20.22 -19.21 21.95
C GLY A 592 19.44 -20.29 21.18
N GLU A 593 18.12 -20.30 21.21
CA GLU A 593 17.28 -21.23 20.45
C GLU A 593 16.80 -20.61 19.13
N VAL A 594 16.61 -21.43 18.11
CA VAL A 594 16.01 -21.02 16.85
C VAL A 594 14.53 -21.37 16.83
N TRP A 595 13.71 -20.41 16.43
CA TRP A 595 12.28 -20.59 16.28
C TRP A 595 11.93 -20.48 14.79
N LEU A 596 11.27 -21.50 14.25
CA LEU A 596 10.85 -21.58 12.85
C LEU A 596 9.33 -21.52 12.77
N LEU A 597 8.81 -20.50 12.15
CA LEU A 597 7.42 -20.45 11.69
C LEU A 597 7.36 -20.92 10.24
N ALA A 598 6.48 -21.87 9.95
CA ALA A 598 6.13 -22.29 8.60
C ALA A 598 4.61 -22.26 8.43
N VAL A 599 4.13 -21.72 7.33
CA VAL A 599 2.71 -21.67 6.99
C VAL A 599 2.51 -22.17 5.56
N ASN A 600 1.76 -23.26 5.40
CA ASN A 600 1.33 -23.70 4.08
C ASN A 600 0.15 -22.83 3.64
N ALA A 601 0.39 -21.78 2.86
CA ALA A 601 -0.66 -20.89 2.37
C ALA A 601 -1.36 -21.42 1.10
N GLN A 602 -1.55 -22.73 0.98
CA GLN A 602 -2.24 -23.39 -0.15
C GLN A 602 -3.49 -24.11 0.32
N ASP A 603 -4.43 -24.31 -0.57
CA ASP A 603 -5.66 -25.06 -0.31
C ASP A 603 -5.48 -26.59 -0.43
N ILE A 604 -4.26 -27.05 -0.51
CA ILE A 604 -3.86 -28.46 -0.54
C ILE A 604 -2.78 -28.75 0.51
N ALA A 605 -2.76 -29.97 1.02
CA ALA A 605 -1.66 -30.42 1.86
C ALA A 605 -0.35 -30.46 1.04
N ALA A 606 0.75 -30.04 1.66
CA ALA A 606 2.03 -29.96 0.98
C ALA A 606 3.19 -30.28 1.94
N THR A 607 4.30 -30.74 1.35
CA THR A 607 5.55 -31.02 2.07
C THR A 607 6.63 -30.05 1.58
N ALA A 608 7.42 -29.52 2.51
CA ALA A 608 8.59 -28.71 2.25
C ALA A 608 9.84 -29.32 2.88
N GLU A 609 10.97 -29.20 2.20
CA GLU A 609 12.30 -29.51 2.73
C GLU A 609 13.07 -28.20 2.86
N LEU A 610 13.32 -27.79 4.11
CA LEU A 610 14.01 -26.57 4.43
C LEU A 610 15.46 -26.86 4.82
N THR A 611 16.38 -25.98 4.44
CA THR A 611 17.78 -26.06 4.83
C THR A 611 18.17 -24.78 5.59
N LEU A 612 18.61 -24.95 6.83
CA LEU A 612 19.16 -23.88 7.67
C LEU A 612 20.66 -23.76 7.43
N SER A 613 21.20 -22.55 7.56
CA SER A 613 22.64 -22.30 7.42
C SER A 613 23.49 -22.84 8.56
N GLU A 614 22.87 -23.39 9.61
CA GLU A 614 23.53 -24.05 10.76
C GLU A 614 22.85 -25.38 11.09
N ASP A 615 23.61 -26.32 11.67
CA ASP A 615 23.07 -27.59 12.11
C ASP A 615 22.38 -27.47 13.48
N PHE A 616 21.52 -28.44 13.78
CA PHE A 616 20.76 -28.48 15.01
C PHE A 616 20.66 -29.91 15.57
N SER A 617 20.45 -30.03 16.87
CA SER A 617 20.29 -31.30 17.55
C SER A 617 18.86 -31.85 17.48
N THR A 618 17.89 -30.98 17.78
CA THR A 618 16.47 -31.37 17.85
C THR A 618 15.56 -30.32 17.24
N VAL A 619 14.42 -30.75 16.70
CA VAL A 619 13.30 -29.91 16.28
C VAL A 619 12.05 -30.39 17.00
N THR A 620 11.35 -29.49 17.69
CA THR A 620 10.17 -29.80 18.50
C THR A 620 9.03 -28.85 18.15
N PRO A 621 7.82 -29.32 17.84
CA PRO A 621 6.70 -28.44 17.57
C PRO A 621 6.29 -27.68 18.84
N ALA A 622 6.22 -26.36 18.74
CA ALA A 622 5.54 -25.52 19.71
C ALA A 622 4.03 -25.51 19.47
N PHE A 623 3.64 -25.59 18.21
CA PHE A 623 2.33 -25.98 17.71
C PHE A 623 2.43 -26.51 16.28
N GLY A 624 1.41 -27.28 15.83
CA GLY A 624 1.39 -27.93 14.52
C GLY A 624 1.92 -29.36 14.56
N PRO A 625 2.04 -30.02 13.40
CA PRO A 625 2.50 -31.41 13.32
C PRO A 625 4.00 -31.57 13.62
N ALA A 626 4.43 -32.78 13.85
CA ALA A 626 5.85 -33.11 14.02
C ALA A 626 6.65 -32.79 12.74
N ALA A 627 7.89 -32.37 12.93
CA ALA A 627 8.87 -32.17 11.86
C ALA A 627 9.94 -33.27 11.91
N GLU A 628 10.54 -33.57 10.78
CA GLU A 628 11.58 -34.58 10.64
C GLU A 628 12.94 -33.93 10.35
N LYS A 629 13.97 -34.23 11.11
CA LYS A 629 15.36 -33.92 10.77
C LYS A 629 15.84 -34.94 9.74
N THR A 630 16.13 -34.52 8.51
CA THR A 630 16.55 -35.43 7.42
C THR A 630 18.05 -35.41 7.16
N GLY A 631 18.78 -34.44 7.70
CA GLY A 631 20.22 -34.29 7.57
C GLY A 631 20.75 -33.08 8.36
N PRO A 632 22.06 -32.80 8.30
CA PRO A 632 22.63 -31.60 8.89
C PRO A 632 21.92 -30.32 8.38
N GLY A 633 21.36 -29.52 9.27
CA GLY A 633 20.59 -28.33 8.94
C GLY A 633 19.29 -28.57 8.17
N GLN A 634 18.88 -29.81 7.89
CA GLN A 634 17.74 -30.14 7.03
C GLN A 634 16.50 -30.54 7.83
N ILE A 635 15.36 -29.93 7.50
CA ILE A 635 14.06 -30.15 8.12
C ILE A 635 13.03 -30.44 7.04
N LYS A 636 12.29 -31.53 7.21
CA LYS A 636 11.11 -31.86 6.40
C LYS A 636 9.84 -31.59 7.19
N LEU A 637 8.94 -30.85 6.58
CA LEU A 637 7.65 -30.44 7.14
C LEU A 637 6.52 -30.88 6.22
N SER A 638 5.45 -31.44 6.79
CA SER A 638 4.21 -31.74 6.07
C SER A 638 3.06 -31.02 6.75
N LEU A 639 2.44 -30.06 6.06
CA LEU A 639 1.36 -29.22 6.59
C LEU A 639 0.09 -29.41 5.78
N SER A 640 -1.05 -29.43 6.47
CA SER A 640 -2.38 -29.40 5.89
C SER A 640 -2.65 -28.10 5.14
N PRO A 641 -3.75 -27.99 4.37
CA PRO A 641 -4.15 -26.72 3.75
C PRO A 641 -4.25 -25.59 4.76
N ASN A 642 -3.64 -24.45 4.45
CA ASN A 642 -3.68 -23.22 5.25
C ASN A 642 -3.21 -23.38 6.71
N GLU A 643 -2.41 -24.42 6.99
CA GLU A 643 -1.95 -24.72 8.34
C GLU A 643 -0.67 -23.97 8.70
N PRO A 644 -0.65 -23.19 9.81
CA PRO A 644 0.56 -22.68 10.41
C PRO A 644 1.13 -23.66 11.43
N ALA A 645 2.46 -23.74 11.49
CA ALA A 645 3.19 -24.50 12.49
C ALA A 645 4.42 -23.73 12.98
N MET A 646 4.71 -23.84 14.26
CA MET A 646 5.91 -23.25 14.86
C MET A 646 6.74 -24.31 15.56
N TYR A 647 8.03 -24.25 15.34
CA TYR A 647 9.00 -25.20 15.87
C TYR A 647 10.07 -24.48 16.68
N ARG A 648 10.46 -25.14 17.76
CA ARG A 648 11.63 -24.80 18.56
C ARG A 648 12.77 -25.72 18.14
N ILE A 649 13.88 -25.15 17.76
CA ILE A 649 15.02 -25.83 17.18
C ILE A 649 16.23 -25.55 18.09
N MET A 650 16.82 -26.63 18.61
CA MET A 650 18.01 -26.54 19.44
C MET A 650 19.26 -26.62 18.56
N PRO A 651 20.11 -25.59 18.51
CA PRO A 651 21.38 -25.66 17.79
C PRO A 651 22.21 -26.89 18.22
N ALA A 652 22.98 -27.44 17.28
CA ALA A 652 23.95 -28.47 17.64
C ALA A 652 25.02 -27.88 18.57
N ALA A 653 25.49 -28.67 19.52
CA ALA A 653 26.64 -28.22 20.31
C ALA A 653 27.82 -27.96 19.37
N THR A 654 28.42 -26.77 19.50
CA THR A 654 29.66 -26.47 18.77
C THR A 654 30.74 -27.44 19.27
N PRO A 655 31.41 -28.21 18.38
CA PRO A 655 32.41 -29.22 18.78
C PRO A 655 33.61 -28.61 19.52
#